data_789392096dffb9e1857d1dfab1846bd2
#
_entry.id   789392096dffb9e1857d1dfab1846bd2
#
_cell.length_a   1.000
_cell.length_b   1.000
_cell.length_c   1.000
_cell.angle_alpha   90.00
_cell.angle_beta   90.00
_cell.angle_gamma   90.00
#
_symmetry.space_group_name_H-M   'P 1'
#
loop_
_entity.id
_entity.type
_entity.pdbx_description
1 polymer ?
#
loop_
_entity_poly.entity_id
_entity_poly.type
_entity_poly.pdbx_seq_one_letter_code
_entity_poly.pdbx_strand_id
1 'polypeptide(L)'
;MRKSEHCLKGLRLDAGVNVTIGKRPATIVRVLDLDSYLVRFESEEHRLVGRKDIDDPRSVSAPIRALDDYSAKETEEAYRWWEVLKPLLTGAISRGEKSDFIIEAGKVLGVDRATVYRRVKGYTGSVMSLLPKGGQGARGQRRMSAERDALLDAIIRKHYLVKNQPAPMTVYKEHLEIEFAKAGLRPPVLATFYARIAALDPIEVIEARQGKRASHDAKKRLMGSYPFAEAPLSSVQIDYWDYDLEVVDSVDRLPIGRPRLTMVIDTFSFMPIGYYLSLDPTGASSAGLAIFHSITRKERWLADLGVEMEWPVWGFPKMIHADNAKEFRGSMLRQFMANVDGELMNRKVKTPRYGPHIERYFGKLAFSVKHLPGATGSNIRERAKLPDPRKSASLTLGELELYLLSVIKEHINTKHSTLGMTPLEKWRSYFFEGTRQINKLPDEVDNLDFWRKELMPKTERTLQSYGVQWDLFHYDSDGLVALRQRHAKTPSKTFTVRRDPRDVSEVYVWDPDNKVYLTVRYRSPMSIGMSLWDQRATKRALEEQGLMHIGENEIFDAHKERIKRQELVASSKQDTVKARRQREQKRRHEDARKREKAVVTGSGPPAAVPRPIAVPLPAEPPPPESPAAPRRTDTFDDLDI
;
A
#
# COMPACT_ATOMS: atom_id res chain seq x y z
N MET A 1 -52.70 -2.48 -20.82
CA MET A 1 -51.94 -1.25 -20.65
C MET A 1 -50.76 -1.47 -19.73
N ARG A 2 -49.68 -2.04 -20.26
CA ARG A 2 -48.38 -2.20 -19.56
C ARG A 2 -47.27 -2.02 -20.61
N LYS A 3 -46.91 -0.77 -20.90
CA LYS A 3 -45.76 -0.40 -21.75
C LYS A 3 -45.34 1.01 -21.39
N SER A 4 -44.57 1.22 -20.36
CA SER A 4 -43.77 2.46 -20.19
C SER A 4 -42.73 2.43 -19.04
N GLU A 5 -42.51 1.30 -18.37
CA GLU A 5 -41.58 1.29 -17.18
C GLU A 5 -40.10 1.02 -17.49
N HIS A 6 -39.69 0.84 -18.74
CA HIS A 6 -38.33 0.33 -19.05
C HIS A 6 -37.36 1.34 -19.66
N CYS A 7 -37.74 2.65 -19.81
CA CYS A 7 -36.90 3.59 -20.57
C CYS A 7 -36.08 4.61 -19.76
N LEU A 8 -36.15 4.65 -18.43
CA LEU A 8 -35.49 5.69 -17.62
C LEU A 8 -34.31 5.21 -16.79
N LYS A 9 -33.83 3.97 -16.96
CA LYS A 9 -32.61 3.48 -16.30
C LYS A 9 -31.37 3.93 -17.05
N GLY A 10 -30.81 5.09 -16.72
CA GLY A 10 -29.52 5.52 -17.25
C GLY A 10 -29.33 7.03 -17.49
N LEU A 11 -30.36 7.84 -17.44
CA LEU A 11 -30.19 9.29 -17.57
C LEU A 11 -30.03 9.97 -16.21
N ARG A 12 -28.91 10.70 -16.04
CA ARG A 12 -28.73 11.63 -14.94
C ARG A 12 -29.48 12.92 -15.30
N LEU A 13 -30.48 13.27 -14.50
CA LEU A 13 -31.24 14.51 -14.58
C LEU A 13 -30.64 15.49 -13.56
N ASP A 14 -29.50 16.11 -13.91
CA ASP A 14 -28.81 17.08 -13.07
C ASP A 14 -29.27 18.51 -13.37
N ALA A 15 -28.99 19.48 -12.49
CA ALA A 15 -29.27 20.88 -12.72
C ALA A 15 -28.55 21.37 -14.00
N GLY A 16 -29.29 22.17 -14.83
CA GLY A 16 -28.82 22.64 -16.13
C GLY A 16 -29.20 21.74 -17.32
N VAL A 17 -29.81 20.58 -17.08
CA VAL A 17 -30.28 19.69 -18.16
C VAL A 17 -31.61 20.22 -18.74
N ASN A 18 -31.68 20.34 -20.08
CA ASN A 18 -32.92 20.69 -20.77
C ASN A 18 -33.77 19.43 -20.93
N VAL A 19 -35.04 19.56 -20.57
CA VAL A 19 -36.03 18.48 -20.61
C VAL A 19 -37.29 19.00 -21.31
N THR A 20 -38.12 18.11 -21.80
CA THR A 20 -39.44 18.46 -22.37
C THR A 20 -40.51 17.96 -21.41
N ILE A 21 -41.45 18.83 -21.08
CA ILE A 21 -42.56 18.55 -20.18
C ILE A 21 -43.85 18.92 -20.85
N GLY A 22 -44.69 17.93 -21.17
CA GLY A 22 -45.93 18.17 -21.91
C GLY A 22 -45.69 18.87 -23.25
N LYS A 23 -44.62 18.48 -23.99
CA LYS A 23 -44.16 19.07 -25.25
C LYS A 23 -43.64 20.52 -25.16
N ARG A 24 -43.42 21.06 -23.96
CA ARG A 24 -42.81 22.37 -23.75
C ARG A 24 -41.34 22.19 -23.27
N PRO A 25 -40.41 22.92 -23.86
CA PRO A 25 -39.02 22.87 -23.40
C PRO A 25 -38.90 23.56 -22.03
N ALA A 26 -38.12 22.94 -21.15
CA ALA A 26 -37.83 23.45 -19.83
C ALA A 26 -36.41 23.05 -19.41
N THR A 27 -35.81 23.78 -18.49
CA THR A 27 -34.48 23.50 -17.96
C THR A 27 -34.59 23.13 -16.48
N ILE A 28 -33.93 22.07 -16.04
CA ILE A 28 -33.86 21.70 -14.61
C ILE A 28 -32.97 22.73 -13.89
N VAL A 29 -33.57 23.48 -12.96
CA VAL A 29 -32.86 24.49 -12.16
C VAL A 29 -32.24 23.85 -10.93
N ARG A 30 -32.96 22.92 -10.30
CA ARG A 30 -32.51 22.25 -9.08
C ARG A 30 -33.14 20.87 -8.94
N VAL A 31 -32.34 19.91 -8.53
CA VAL A 31 -32.80 18.59 -8.12
C VAL A 31 -33.13 18.66 -6.63
N LEU A 32 -34.36 18.36 -6.23
CA LEU A 32 -34.80 18.41 -4.84
C LEU A 32 -34.68 17.06 -4.17
N ASP A 33 -35.10 16.01 -4.88
CA ASP A 33 -34.89 14.60 -4.47
C ASP A 33 -34.85 13.68 -5.72
N LEU A 34 -34.83 12.35 -5.53
CA LEU A 34 -34.71 11.37 -6.62
C LEU A 34 -35.85 11.40 -7.64
N ASP A 35 -37.00 11.98 -7.27
CA ASP A 35 -38.22 12.01 -8.09
C ASP A 35 -38.82 13.41 -8.31
N SER A 36 -38.23 14.47 -7.75
CA SER A 36 -38.76 15.83 -7.78
C SER A 36 -37.72 16.85 -8.27
N TYR A 37 -38.07 17.60 -9.29
CA TYR A 37 -37.23 18.58 -9.98
C TYR A 37 -37.88 19.94 -10.00
N LEU A 38 -37.14 21.01 -9.69
CA LEU A 38 -37.53 22.36 -9.96
C LEU A 38 -37.10 22.72 -11.39
N VAL A 39 -38.04 22.96 -12.28
CA VAL A 39 -37.77 23.28 -13.68
C VAL A 39 -38.21 24.71 -13.99
N ARG A 40 -37.51 25.34 -14.95
CA ARG A 40 -37.81 26.64 -15.49
C ARG A 40 -38.19 26.48 -16.96
N PHE A 41 -39.38 26.97 -17.34
CA PHE A 41 -39.81 27.05 -18.71
C PHE A 41 -39.21 28.28 -19.40
N GLU A 42 -39.25 28.34 -20.72
CA GLU A 42 -38.82 29.54 -21.50
C GLU A 42 -39.62 30.82 -21.16
N SER A 43 -40.80 30.67 -20.57
CA SER A 43 -41.64 31.77 -20.05
C SER A 43 -41.20 32.31 -18.68
N GLU A 44 -40.01 31.91 -18.17
CA GLU A 44 -39.51 32.22 -16.83
C GLU A 44 -40.36 31.63 -15.68
N GLU A 45 -41.39 30.86 -15.96
CA GLU A 45 -42.19 30.18 -14.96
C GLU A 45 -41.41 29.01 -14.35
N HIS A 46 -41.33 28.99 -13.02
CA HIS A 46 -40.72 27.90 -12.26
C HIS A 46 -41.80 26.93 -11.80
N ARG A 47 -41.63 25.65 -12.08
CA ARG A 47 -42.62 24.64 -11.68
C ARG A 47 -41.91 23.42 -11.06
N LEU A 48 -42.57 22.85 -10.07
CA LEU A 48 -42.15 21.60 -9.46
C LEU A 48 -42.73 20.44 -10.26
N VAL A 49 -41.89 19.52 -10.75
CA VAL A 49 -42.28 18.45 -11.68
C VAL A 49 -41.69 17.12 -11.18
N GLY A 50 -42.51 16.09 -11.26
CA GLY A 50 -42.07 14.73 -10.95
C GLY A 50 -41.31 14.12 -12.12
N ARG A 51 -40.47 13.13 -11.85
CA ARG A 51 -39.71 12.37 -12.87
C ARG A 51 -40.64 11.76 -13.95
N LYS A 52 -41.90 11.45 -13.59
CA LYS A 52 -42.90 10.85 -14.48
C LYS A 52 -43.48 11.86 -15.48
N ASP A 53 -43.35 13.13 -15.21
CA ASP A 53 -43.90 14.20 -16.03
C ASP A 53 -42.92 14.70 -17.11
N ILE A 54 -41.69 14.18 -17.08
CA ILE A 54 -40.66 14.49 -18.07
C ILE A 54 -40.85 13.57 -19.27
N ASP A 55 -41.08 14.17 -20.44
CA ASP A 55 -41.21 13.46 -21.72
C ASP A 55 -39.89 12.74 -22.09
N ASP A 56 -39.95 11.80 -23.06
CA ASP A 56 -38.82 10.96 -23.45
C ASP A 56 -37.52 11.77 -23.68
N PRO A 57 -36.46 11.52 -22.92
CA PRO A 57 -35.22 12.29 -23.00
C PRO A 57 -34.42 12.10 -24.30
N ARG A 58 -34.87 11.27 -25.24
CA ARG A 58 -34.27 11.13 -26.57
C ARG A 58 -34.55 12.36 -27.50
N SER A 59 -35.43 13.26 -27.10
CA SER A 59 -35.66 14.53 -27.79
C SER A 59 -34.70 15.65 -27.37
N VAL A 60 -33.84 15.43 -26.41
CA VAL A 60 -32.88 16.42 -25.92
C VAL A 60 -31.73 16.53 -26.93
N SER A 61 -31.60 17.69 -27.55
CA SER A 61 -30.39 18.06 -28.30
C SER A 61 -29.16 17.89 -27.43
N ALA A 62 -28.05 17.43 -28.04
CA ALA A 62 -26.77 17.14 -27.35
C ALA A 62 -26.46 18.18 -26.26
N PRO A 63 -25.93 17.77 -25.10
CA PRO A 63 -25.71 18.67 -23.99
C PRO A 63 -24.87 19.86 -24.46
N ILE A 64 -25.44 21.07 -24.28
CA ILE A 64 -24.70 22.30 -24.50
C ILE A 64 -23.56 22.26 -23.49
N ARG A 65 -22.32 22.28 -23.95
CA ARG A 65 -21.16 22.39 -23.10
C ARG A 65 -21.36 23.58 -22.17
N ALA A 66 -21.09 23.41 -20.88
CA ALA A 66 -21.09 24.52 -19.94
C ALA A 66 -20.01 25.55 -20.36
N LEU A 67 -20.16 26.81 -19.99
CA LEU A 67 -19.19 27.85 -20.35
C LEU A 67 -17.76 27.48 -19.87
N ASP A 68 -17.67 26.81 -18.73
CA ASP A 68 -16.42 26.36 -18.12
C ASP A 68 -15.71 25.22 -18.89
N ASP A 69 -16.42 24.56 -19.84
CA ASP A 69 -15.85 23.50 -20.67
C ASP A 69 -15.12 24.03 -21.92
N TYR A 70 -15.18 25.34 -22.16
CA TYR A 70 -14.50 25.99 -23.27
C TYR A 70 -13.17 26.58 -22.82
N SER A 71 -12.13 26.37 -23.62
CA SER A 71 -10.85 26.98 -23.36
C SER A 71 -10.90 28.50 -23.52
N ALA A 72 -10.01 29.23 -22.84
CA ALA A 72 -9.90 30.69 -22.96
C ALA A 72 -9.75 31.14 -24.43
N LYS A 73 -9.08 30.34 -25.27
CA LYS A 73 -8.90 30.59 -26.70
C LYS A 73 -10.21 30.47 -27.49
N GLU A 74 -11.08 29.51 -27.17
CA GLU A 74 -12.38 29.33 -27.83
C GLU A 74 -13.37 30.44 -27.45
N THR A 75 -13.31 30.88 -26.20
CA THR A 75 -14.15 32.00 -25.74
C THR A 75 -13.69 33.33 -26.33
N GLU A 76 -12.38 33.59 -26.41
CA GLU A 76 -11.81 34.77 -27.06
C GLU A 76 -12.14 34.81 -28.54
N GLU A 77 -12.09 33.69 -29.25
CA GLU A 77 -12.53 33.58 -30.65
C GLU A 77 -14.01 33.91 -30.81
N ALA A 78 -14.88 33.42 -29.91
CA ALA A 78 -16.31 33.73 -29.97
C ALA A 78 -16.58 35.21 -29.74
N TYR A 79 -15.88 35.88 -28.83
CA TYR A 79 -15.96 37.32 -28.63
C TYR A 79 -15.46 38.11 -29.83
N ARG A 80 -14.35 37.69 -30.47
CA ARG A 80 -13.86 38.28 -31.71
C ARG A 80 -14.91 38.20 -32.85
N TRP A 81 -15.56 37.04 -32.98
CA TRP A 81 -16.68 36.90 -33.92
C TRP A 81 -17.83 37.83 -33.57
N TRP A 82 -18.19 37.96 -32.31
CA TRP A 82 -19.24 38.83 -31.84
C TRP A 82 -18.98 40.31 -32.17
N GLU A 83 -17.78 40.81 -31.83
CA GLU A 83 -17.44 42.22 -32.10
C GLU A 83 -17.52 42.58 -33.59
N VAL A 84 -17.02 41.73 -34.45
CA VAL A 84 -17.06 41.94 -35.89
C VAL A 84 -18.48 41.84 -36.43
N LEU A 85 -19.29 40.90 -35.97
CA LEU A 85 -20.65 40.65 -36.48
C LEU A 85 -21.72 41.46 -35.75
N LYS A 86 -21.42 42.12 -34.64
CA LYS A 86 -22.38 42.87 -33.83
C LYS A 86 -23.27 43.83 -34.64
N PRO A 87 -22.79 44.66 -35.57
CA PRO A 87 -23.64 45.57 -36.35
C PRO A 87 -24.69 44.81 -37.20
N LEU A 88 -24.32 43.65 -37.74
CA LEU A 88 -25.22 42.82 -38.52
C LEU A 88 -26.26 42.08 -37.66
N LEU A 89 -25.81 41.58 -36.47
CA LEU A 89 -26.63 40.78 -35.56
C LEU A 89 -27.61 41.62 -34.76
N THR A 90 -27.31 42.90 -34.51
CA THR A 90 -28.19 43.88 -33.84
C THR A 90 -29.12 44.61 -34.78
N GLY A 91 -29.04 44.34 -36.10
CA GLY A 91 -29.93 44.95 -37.09
C GLY A 91 -29.56 46.38 -37.51
N ALA A 92 -28.35 46.83 -37.18
CA ALA A 92 -27.87 48.18 -37.53
C ALA A 92 -27.53 48.34 -39.03
N ILE A 93 -27.47 47.24 -39.79
CA ILE A 93 -27.11 47.23 -41.22
C ILE A 93 -28.36 47.02 -42.08
N SER A 94 -28.52 47.87 -43.11
CA SER A 94 -29.63 47.80 -44.02
C SER A 94 -29.61 46.54 -44.91
N ARG A 95 -30.77 46.15 -45.47
CA ARG A 95 -30.90 44.90 -46.25
C ARG A 95 -29.96 44.85 -47.46
N GLY A 96 -29.69 46.02 -48.08
CA GLY A 96 -28.84 46.16 -49.27
C GLY A 96 -27.33 46.00 -48.98
N GLU A 97 -26.90 46.41 -47.80
CA GLU A 97 -25.47 46.44 -47.40
C GLU A 97 -24.99 45.14 -46.77
N LYS A 98 -25.91 44.19 -46.47
CA LYS A 98 -25.58 42.91 -45.81
C LYS A 98 -24.55 42.09 -46.55
N SER A 99 -24.59 42.09 -47.89
CA SER A 99 -23.70 41.30 -48.71
C SER A 99 -22.25 41.79 -48.62
N ASP A 100 -22.07 43.10 -48.70
CA ASP A 100 -20.78 43.74 -48.68
C ASP A 100 -20.15 43.68 -47.28
N PHE A 101 -20.96 43.86 -46.23
CA PHE A 101 -20.55 43.67 -44.86
C PHE A 101 -20.08 42.24 -44.57
N ILE A 102 -20.77 41.22 -45.07
CA ILE A 102 -20.36 39.82 -44.89
C ILE A 102 -19.02 39.53 -45.57
N ILE A 103 -18.74 40.14 -46.71
CA ILE A 103 -17.48 40.01 -47.42
C ILE A 103 -16.36 40.68 -46.61
N GLU A 104 -16.61 41.86 -46.07
CA GLU A 104 -15.64 42.61 -45.26
C GLU A 104 -15.36 41.93 -43.92
N ALA A 105 -16.40 41.48 -43.24
CA ALA A 105 -16.28 40.66 -42.02
C ALA A 105 -15.46 39.39 -42.27
N GLY A 106 -15.63 38.75 -43.44
CA GLY A 106 -14.81 37.59 -43.84
C GLY A 106 -13.32 37.92 -43.96
N LYS A 107 -12.98 39.08 -44.51
CA LYS A 107 -11.59 39.55 -44.60
C LYS A 107 -10.99 39.81 -43.22
N VAL A 108 -11.71 40.50 -42.33
CA VAL A 108 -11.27 40.82 -40.97
C VAL A 108 -11.08 39.56 -40.12
N LEU A 109 -11.98 38.58 -40.30
CA LEU A 109 -11.91 37.30 -39.54
C LEU A 109 -10.99 36.26 -40.17
N GLY A 110 -10.49 36.49 -41.39
CA GLY A 110 -9.65 35.56 -42.10
C GLY A 110 -10.37 34.28 -42.58
N VAL A 111 -11.68 34.41 -42.88
CA VAL A 111 -12.53 33.27 -43.28
C VAL A 111 -13.31 33.59 -44.59
N ASP A 112 -13.78 32.55 -45.27
CA ASP A 112 -14.59 32.70 -46.48
C ASP A 112 -16.00 33.23 -46.16
N ARG A 113 -16.60 33.87 -47.15
CA ARG A 113 -17.98 34.41 -47.09
C ARG A 113 -19.01 33.37 -46.64
N ALA A 114 -18.88 32.12 -47.10
CA ALA A 114 -19.82 31.06 -46.75
C ALA A 114 -19.74 30.68 -45.25
N THR A 115 -18.56 30.79 -44.66
CA THR A 115 -18.35 30.53 -43.22
C THR A 115 -18.97 31.64 -42.38
N VAL A 116 -18.82 32.92 -42.75
CA VAL A 116 -19.50 34.03 -42.09
C VAL A 116 -21.03 33.85 -42.18
N TYR A 117 -21.54 33.53 -43.35
CA TYR A 117 -23.00 33.34 -43.57
C TYR A 117 -23.56 32.20 -42.71
N ARG A 118 -22.82 31.07 -42.61
CA ARG A 118 -23.19 29.94 -41.72
C ARG A 118 -23.22 30.32 -40.24
N ARG A 119 -22.26 31.12 -39.80
CA ARG A 119 -22.22 31.61 -38.40
C ARG A 119 -23.36 32.57 -38.10
N VAL A 120 -23.64 33.53 -38.99
CA VAL A 120 -24.77 34.46 -38.87
C VAL A 120 -26.11 33.71 -38.83
N LYS A 121 -26.31 32.73 -39.73
CA LYS A 121 -27.51 31.89 -39.74
C LYS A 121 -27.67 31.03 -38.48
N GLY A 122 -26.57 30.65 -37.85
CA GLY A 122 -26.56 29.87 -36.62
C GLY A 122 -26.65 30.69 -35.33
N TYR A 123 -26.71 32.01 -35.44
CA TYR A 123 -26.84 32.90 -34.28
C TYR A 123 -28.23 32.86 -33.66
N THR A 124 -28.34 32.55 -32.38
CA THR A 124 -29.60 32.39 -31.62
C THR A 124 -29.86 33.51 -30.60
N GLY A 125 -29.22 34.68 -30.74
CA GLY A 125 -29.40 35.80 -29.82
C GLY A 125 -28.36 35.86 -28.68
N SER A 126 -27.47 34.89 -28.58
CA SER A 126 -26.42 34.84 -27.55
C SER A 126 -25.06 34.63 -28.16
N VAL A 127 -24.00 35.24 -27.55
CA VAL A 127 -22.61 35.06 -27.91
C VAL A 127 -22.19 33.59 -27.80
N MET A 128 -22.83 32.84 -26.92
CA MET A 128 -22.64 31.39 -26.78
C MET A 128 -22.89 30.61 -28.08
N SER A 129 -23.78 31.08 -28.93
CA SER A 129 -24.06 30.46 -30.24
C SER A 129 -22.93 30.62 -31.25
N LEU A 130 -21.98 31.50 -30.99
CA LEU A 130 -20.78 31.74 -31.78
C LEU A 130 -19.59 30.91 -31.30
N LEU A 131 -19.72 30.22 -30.18
CA LEU A 131 -18.69 29.24 -29.75
C LEU A 131 -18.55 28.12 -30.79
N PRO A 132 -17.34 27.56 -30.97
CA PRO A 132 -17.13 26.46 -31.91
C PRO A 132 -18.02 25.29 -31.47
N LYS A 133 -18.97 24.91 -32.30
CA LYS A 133 -19.74 23.68 -32.12
C LYS A 133 -18.70 22.57 -32.24
N GLY A 134 -18.35 21.93 -31.12
CA GLY A 134 -17.39 20.83 -31.09
C GLY A 134 -17.72 19.88 -32.23
N GLY A 135 -16.72 19.57 -33.05
CA GLY A 135 -16.89 18.92 -34.35
C GLY A 135 -17.87 17.75 -34.28
N GLN A 136 -19.03 17.94 -34.87
CA GLN A 136 -20.00 16.87 -35.20
C GLN A 136 -19.45 15.96 -36.34
N GLY A 137 -18.14 15.81 -36.40
CA GLY A 137 -17.55 14.73 -37.17
C GLY A 137 -17.93 13.44 -36.48
N ALA A 138 -18.27 12.41 -37.22
CA ALA A 138 -18.75 11.09 -36.79
C ALA A 138 -17.84 10.35 -35.76
N ARG A 139 -17.42 11.05 -34.70
CA ARG A 139 -16.72 10.49 -33.53
C ARG A 139 -17.72 9.57 -32.83
N GLY A 140 -17.40 8.26 -32.84
CA GLY A 140 -18.24 7.23 -32.22
C GLY A 140 -19.22 6.52 -33.17
N GLN A 141 -19.44 6.99 -34.41
CA GLN A 141 -20.22 6.23 -35.39
C GLN A 141 -19.34 5.16 -36.08
N ARG A 142 -19.88 3.95 -36.14
CA ARG A 142 -19.23 2.82 -36.82
C ARG A 142 -19.24 3.09 -38.34
N ARG A 143 -18.08 3.25 -38.95
CA ARG A 143 -17.92 3.48 -40.41
C ARG A 143 -17.82 2.19 -41.21
N MET A 144 -17.78 1.04 -40.56
CA MET A 144 -17.73 -0.27 -41.24
C MET A 144 -19.16 -0.75 -41.54
N SER A 145 -19.30 -1.58 -42.59
CA SER A 145 -20.56 -2.28 -42.85
C SER A 145 -20.91 -3.17 -41.66
N ALA A 146 -22.20 -3.35 -41.39
CA ALA A 146 -22.69 -4.17 -40.28
C ALA A 146 -22.12 -5.57 -40.28
N GLU A 147 -21.90 -6.18 -41.46
CA GLU A 147 -21.34 -7.49 -41.64
C GLU A 147 -19.85 -7.55 -41.18
N ARG A 148 -19.04 -6.58 -41.61
CA ARG A 148 -17.63 -6.47 -41.19
C ARG A 148 -17.49 -6.20 -39.69
N ASP A 149 -18.39 -5.41 -39.13
CA ASP A 149 -18.43 -5.08 -37.72
C ASP A 149 -18.78 -6.33 -36.88
N ALA A 150 -19.78 -7.12 -37.31
CA ALA A 150 -20.18 -8.36 -36.65
C ALA A 150 -19.04 -9.40 -36.68
N LEU A 151 -18.36 -9.55 -37.82
CA LEU A 151 -17.23 -10.47 -37.96
C LEU A 151 -16.07 -10.04 -37.06
N LEU A 152 -15.76 -8.76 -36.98
CA LEU A 152 -14.71 -8.21 -36.10
C LEU A 152 -15.02 -8.50 -34.62
N ASP A 153 -16.25 -8.23 -34.18
CA ASP A 153 -16.68 -8.48 -32.81
C ASP A 153 -16.65 -9.99 -32.47
N ALA A 154 -17.03 -10.87 -33.42
CA ALA A 154 -16.94 -12.30 -33.26
C ALA A 154 -15.50 -12.80 -33.07
N ILE A 155 -14.55 -12.29 -33.87
CA ILE A 155 -13.12 -12.61 -33.77
C ILE A 155 -12.55 -12.14 -32.43
N ILE A 156 -12.88 -10.91 -32.01
CA ILE A 156 -12.43 -10.40 -30.71
C ILE A 156 -12.95 -11.30 -29.57
N ARG A 157 -14.22 -11.67 -29.59
CA ARG A 157 -14.80 -12.53 -28.55
C ARG A 157 -14.17 -13.93 -28.55
N LYS A 158 -13.95 -14.50 -29.73
CA LYS A 158 -13.45 -15.88 -29.86
C LYS A 158 -11.95 -16.00 -29.60
N HIS A 159 -11.13 -15.01 -29.99
CA HIS A 159 -9.68 -15.16 -30.01
C HIS A 159 -8.94 -14.16 -29.10
N TYR A 160 -9.53 -13.01 -28.73
CA TYR A 160 -8.90 -12.05 -27.83
C TYR A 160 -9.40 -12.17 -26.39
N LEU A 161 -10.71 -12.34 -26.18
CA LEU A 161 -11.33 -12.46 -24.86
C LEU A 161 -11.23 -13.90 -24.31
N VAL A 162 -10.01 -14.42 -24.23
CA VAL A 162 -9.71 -15.81 -23.79
C VAL A 162 -8.63 -15.82 -22.69
N LYS A 163 -8.64 -16.84 -21.85
CA LYS A 163 -7.73 -16.96 -20.69
C LYS A 163 -6.24 -17.03 -21.06
N ASN A 164 -5.90 -17.49 -22.25
CA ASN A 164 -4.51 -17.57 -22.72
C ASN A 164 -3.88 -16.19 -22.98
N GLN A 165 -4.67 -15.13 -22.88
CA GLN A 165 -4.23 -13.74 -23.01
C GLN A 165 -3.35 -13.44 -24.24
N PRO A 166 -3.72 -13.84 -25.47
CA PRO A 166 -2.91 -13.57 -26.64
C PRO A 166 -2.73 -12.06 -26.84
N ALA A 167 -1.57 -11.66 -27.36
CA ALA A 167 -1.33 -10.27 -27.71
C ALA A 167 -2.27 -9.80 -28.82
N PRO A 168 -2.75 -8.56 -28.83
CA PRO A 168 -3.63 -8.07 -29.91
C PRO A 168 -3.04 -8.28 -31.31
N MET A 169 -1.74 -8.06 -31.48
CA MET A 169 -1.06 -8.25 -32.77
C MET A 169 -1.12 -9.71 -33.24
N THR A 170 -0.99 -10.67 -32.33
CA THR A 170 -1.11 -12.11 -32.66
C THR A 170 -2.52 -12.41 -33.15
N VAL A 171 -3.55 -11.93 -32.44
CA VAL A 171 -4.95 -12.13 -32.86
C VAL A 171 -5.22 -11.48 -34.22
N TYR A 172 -4.65 -10.31 -34.47
CA TYR A 172 -4.79 -9.63 -35.74
C TYR A 172 -4.21 -10.46 -36.90
N LYS A 173 -2.95 -10.89 -36.79
CA LYS A 173 -2.25 -11.63 -37.86
C LYS A 173 -2.74 -13.08 -38.02
N GLU A 174 -2.92 -13.79 -36.95
CA GLU A 174 -3.18 -15.24 -37.00
C GLU A 174 -4.66 -15.58 -37.16
N HIS A 175 -5.56 -14.67 -36.81
CA HIS A 175 -6.99 -14.94 -36.87
C HIS A 175 -7.77 -13.91 -37.69
N LEU A 176 -7.60 -12.59 -37.47
CA LEU A 176 -8.42 -11.58 -38.09
C LEU A 176 -8.18 -11.50 -39.61
N GLU A 177 -6.95 -11.40 -40.04
CA GLU A 177 -6.64 -11.31 -41.49
C GLU A 177 -7.10 -12.57 -42.23
N ILE A 178 -6.96 -13.76 -41.62
CA ILE A 178 -7.36 -15.04 -42.22
C ILE A 178 -8.89 -15.16 -42.30
N GLU A 179 -9.63 -14.86 -41.22
CA GLU A 179 -11.08 -15.00 -41.22
C GLU A 179 -11.77 -13.97 -42.14
N PHE A 180 -11.24 -12.73 -42.21
CA PHE A 180 -11.71 -11.75 -43.18
C PHE A 180 -11.45 -12.16 -44.63
N ALA A 181 -10.30 -12.75 -44.90
CA ALA A 181 -9.98 -13.28 -46.23
C ALA A 181 -10.92 -14.43 -46.64
N LYS A 182 -11.22 -15.35 -45.71
CA LYS A 182 -12.19 -16.45 -45.93
C LYS A 182 -13.59 -15.93 -46.23
N ALA A 183 -13.99 -14.83 -45.59
CA ALA A 183 -15.29 -14.20 -45.82
C ALA A 183 -15.33 -13.31 -47.06
N GLY A 184 -14.24 -13.17 -47.82
CA GLY A 184 -14.13 -12.27 -48.98
C GLY A 184 -14.22 -10.78 -48.62
N LEU A 185 -14.01 -10.43 -47.35
CA LEU A 185 -14.11 -9.08 -46.84
C LEU A 185 -12.73 -8.46 -46.60
N ARG A 186 -12.62 -7.15 -46.85
CA ARG A 186 -11.36 -6.43 -46.54
C ARG A 186 -11.19 -6.28 -45.05
N PRO A 187 -10.06 -6.74 -44.44
CA PRO A 187 -9.81 -6.58 -43.03
C PRO A 187 -9.74 -5.10 -42.62
N PRO A 188 -10.15 -4.72 -41.38
CA PRO A 188 -9.92 -3.39 -40.87
C PRO A 188 -8.42 -3.15 -40.66
N VAL A 189 -7.99 -1.89 -40.75
CA VAL A 189 -6.61 -1.53 -40.39
C VAL A 189 -6.33 -1.78 -38.92
N LEU A 190 -5.09 -2.08 -38.60
CA LEU A 190 -4.63 -2.41 -37.24
C LEU A 190 -5.07 -1.38 -36.19
N ALA A 191 -5.00 -0.07 -36.52
CA ALA A 191 -5.46 1.01 -35.66
C ALA A 191 -6.94 0.88 -35.28
N THR A 192 -7.81 0.48 -36.24
CA THR A 192 -9.24 0.25 -35.98
C THR A 192 -9.45 -0.94 -35.05
N PHE A 193 -8.66 -2.01 -35.19
CA PHE A 193 -8.71 -3.17 -34.30
C PHE A 193 -8.32 -2.79 -32.86
N TYR A 194 -7.21 -2.05 -32.69
CA TYR A 194 -6.81 -1.55 -31.36
C TYR A 194 -7.85 -0.61 -30.75
N ALA A 195 -8.42 0.29 -31.55
CA ALA A 195 -9.48 1.19 -31.09
C ALA A 195 -10.74 0.40 -30.64
N ARG A 196 -11.06 -0.70 -31.32
CA ARG A 196 -12.19 -1.56 -30.93
C ARG A 196 -11.90 -2.29 -29.62
N ILE A 197 -10.70 -2.81 -29.42
CA ILE A 197 -10.28 -3.43 -28.16
C ILE A 197 -10.32 -2.39 -27.02
N ALA A 198 -9.81 -1.18 -27.26
CA ALA A 198 -9.82 -0.11 -26.27
C ALA A 198 -11.22 0.37 -25.89
N ALA A 199 -12.19 0.20 -26.79
CA ALA A 199 -13.59 0.54 -26.53
C ALA A 199 -14.39 -0.54 -25.79
N LEU A 200 -13.81 -1.72 -25.55
CA LEU A 200 -14.44 -2.77 -24.74
C LEU A 200 -14.53 -2.34 -23.27
N ASP A 201 -15.55 -2.81 -22.56
CA ASP A 201 -15.61 -2.63 -21.12
C ASP A 201 -14.35 -3.26 -20.46
N PRO A 202 -13.51 -2.46 -19.79
CA PRO A 202 -12.32 -2.97 -19.11
C PRO A 202 -12.60 -4.13 -18.17
N ILE A 203 -13.79 -4.16 -17.57
CA ILE A 203 -14.22 -5.20 -16.64
C ILE A 203 -14.53 -6.50 -17.37
N GLU A 204 -15.22 -6.42 -18.52
CA GLU A 204 -15.47 -7.57 -19.38
C GLU A 204 -14.15 -8.18 -19.88
N VAL A 205 -13.21 -7.34 -20.29
CA VAL A 205 -11.86 -7.77 -20.70
C VAL A 205 -11.13 -8.48 -19.58
N ILE A 206 -11.13 -7.92 -18.36
CA ILE A 206 -10.49 -8.54 -17.20
C ILE A 206 -11.17 -9.86 -16.87
N GLU A 207 -12.50 -9.93 -16.90
CA GLU A 207 -13.23 -11.15 -16.59
C GLU A 207 -12.94 -12.28 -17.57
N ALA A 208 -12.97 -11.97 -18.86
CA ALA A 208 -12.71 -12.95 -19.90
C ALA A 208 -11.26 -13.45 -19.91
N ARG A 209 -10.30 -12.54 -19.70
CA ARG A 209 -8.86 -12.86 -19.81
C ARG A 209 -8.23 -13.32 -18.49
N GLN A 210 -8.69 -12.82 -17.35
CA GLN A 210 -8.10 -13.08 -16.03
C GLN A 210 -9.06 -13.83 -15.08
N GLY A 211 -10.34 -13.94 -15.47
CA GLY A 211 -11.37 -14.66 -14.74
C GLY A 211 -12.19 -13.81 -13.79
N LYS A 212 -13.30 -14.38 -13.30
CA LYS A 212 -14.31 -13.73 -12.45
C LYS A 212 -13.73 -13.08 -11.19
N ARG A 213 -12.67 -13.68 -10.61
CA ARG A 213 -12.02 -13.15 -9.42
C ARG A 213 -11.35 -11.80 -9.69
N ALA A 214 -10.58 -11.69 -10.77
CA ALA A 214 -9.91 -10.46 -11.15
C ALA A 214 -10.93 -9.35 -11.50
N SER A 215 -12.03 -9.69 -12.21
CA SER A 215 -13.11 -8.75 -12.53
C SER A 215 -13.85 -8.28 -11.28
N HIS A 216 -14.10 -9.18 -10.32
CA HIS A 216 -14.71 -8.81 -9.04
C HIS A 216 -13.80 -7.87 -8.24
N ASP A 217 -12.48 -8.12 -8.24
CA ASP A 217 -11.51 -7.25 -7.58
C ASP A 217 -11.39 -5.89 -8.28
N ALA A 218 -11.51 -5.85 -9.61
CA ALA A 218 -11.56 -4.61 -10.39
C ALA A 218 -12.89 -3.83 -10.21
N LYS A 219 -14.01 -4.54 -10.06
CA LYS A 219 -15.35 -3.96 -9.78
C LYS A 219 -15.48 -3.40 -8.37
N LYS A 220 -14.71 -3.93 -7.41
CA LYS A 220 -14.71 -3.39 -6.06
C LYS A 220 -14.27 -1.94 -6.10
N ARG A 221 -15.25 -1.03 -6.14
CA ARG A 221 -15.01 0.36 -5.79
C ARG A 221 -14.32 0.37 -4.44
N LEU A 222 -13.36 1.23 -4.27
CA LEU A 222 -12.82 1.60 -2.97
C LEU A 222 -13.96 2.23 -2.15
N MET A 223 -14.83 1.38 -1.63
CA MET A 223 -15.83 1.79 -0.65
C MET A 223 -15.08 1.92 0.68
N GLY A 224 -14.80 3.15 1.05
CA GLY A 224 -14.04 3.51 2.24
C GLY A 224 -12.56 3.66 1.94
N SER A 225 -12.00 4.81 2.25
CA SER A 225 -10.59 4.93 2.54
C SER A 225 -10.28 3.96 3.68
N TYR A 226 -9.11 3.32 3.65
CA TYR A 226 -8.53 2.71 4.85
C TYR A 226 -8.74 3.69 6.00
N PRO A 227 -9.25 3.28 7.18
CA PRO A 227 -9.53 4.21 8.25
C PRO A 227 -8.26 5.07 8.45
N PHE A 228 -8.38 6.35 8.11
CA PHE A 228 -7.26 7.27 8.29
C PHE A 228 -6.93 7.25 9.77
N ALA A 229 -5.70 6.90 10.07
CA ALA A 229 -5.20 7.08 11.41
C ALA A 229 -5.24 8.58 11.71
N GLU A 230 -5.94 8.97 12.76
CA GLU A 230 -6.09 10.37 13.15
C GLU A 230 -4.89 10.86 13.97
N ALA A 231 -4.14 9.92 14.53
CA ALA A 231 -3.02 10.18 15.42
C ALA A 231 -1.93 9.09 15.28
N PRO A 232 -0.69 9.39 15.67
CA PRO A 232 0.35 8.37 15.85
C PRO A 232 -0.13 7.23 16.74
N LEU A 233 0.22 5.99 16.38
CA LEU A 233 -0.15 4.76 17.09
C LEU A 233 -1.65 4.45 17.15
N SER A 234 -2.53 5.29 16.58
CA SER A 234 -3.96 4.97 16.52
C SER A 234 -4.21 3.70 15.70
N SER A 235 -3.40 3.46 14.69
CA SER A 235 -3.45 2.25 13.88
C SER A 235 -2.06 1.92 13.34
N VAL A 236 -1.64 0.67 13.46
CA VAL A 236 -0.36 0.19 12.93
C VAL A 236 -0.57 -1.05 12.06
N GLN A 237 0.30 -1.26 11.09
CA GLN A 237 0.33 -2.46 10.27
C GLN A 237 1.53 -3.31 10.65
N ILE A 238 1.30 -4.62 10.82
CA ILE A 238 2.37 -5.61 11.01
C ILE A 238 2.32 -6.64 9.89
N ASP A 239 3.49 -6.94 9.33
CA ASP A 239 3.64 -7.97 8.30
C ASP A 239 5.08 -8.49 8.29
N TYR A 240 5.31 -9.59 7.56
CA TYR A 240 6.64 -10.16 7.40
C TYR A 240 7.04 -10.25 5.92
N TRP A 241 8.33 -10.22 5.68
CA TRP A 241 8.91 -10.31 4.35
C TRP A 241 10.18 -11.16 4.38
N ASP A 242 10.27 -12.09 3.43
CA ASP A 242 11.49 -12.85 3.18
C ASP A 242 12.40 -11.99 2.30
N TYR A 243 13.59 -11.63 2.81
CA TYR A 243 14.53 -10.84 2.02
C TYR A 243 14.93 -11.53 0.73
N ASP A 244 14.93 -10.78 -0.37
CA ASP A 244 15.43 -11.26 -1.67
C ASP A 244 16.97 -11.16 -1.73
N LEU A 245 17.64 -11.65 -0.67
CA LEU A 245 19.07 -11.58 -0.46
C LEU A 245 19.57 -12.81 0.32
N GLU A 246 20.62 -13.45 -0.15
CA GLU A 246 21.38 -14.44 0.61
C GLU A 246 22.37 -13.72 1.53
N VAL A 247 22.47 -14.17 2.80
CA VAL A 247 23.47 -13.67 3.75
C VAL A 247 24.51 -14.74 4.07
N VAL A 248 25.64 -14.30 4.59
CA VAL A 248 26.75 -15.16 5.01
C VAL A 248 26.85 -15.23 6.53
N ASP A 249 27.47 -16.29 7.05
CA ASP A 249 27.83 -16.38 8.46
C ASP A 249 28.95 -15.37 8.80
N SER A 250 29.03 -15.01 10.08
CA SER A 250 29.96 -13.99 10.57
C SER A 250 31.38 -14.47 10.78
N VAL A 251 31.66 -15.78 10.69
CA VAL A 251 32.98 -16.38 10.93
C VAL A 251 33.68 -16.67 9.62
N ASP A 252 33.07 -17.55 8.80
CA ASP A 252 33.68 -18.04 7.57
C ASP A 252 33.24 -17.26 6.33
N ARG A 253 32.23 -16.36 6.48
CA ARG A 253 31.59 -15.59 5.42
C ARG A 253 31.06 -16.47 4.27
N LEU A 254 30.49 -17.61 4.64
CA LEU A 254 29.88 -18.55 3.70
C LEU A 254 28.34 -18.47 3.74
N PRO A 255 27.66 -18.70 2.61
CA PRO A 255 26.21 -18.53 2.51
C PRO A 255 25.43 -19.39 3.50
N ILE A 256 24.45 -18.80 4.18
CA ILE A 256 23.61 -19.46 5.20
C ILE A 256 22.12 -19.36 4.92
N GLY A 257 21.72 -18.65 3.88
CA GLY A 257 20.33 -18.54 3.44
C GLY A 257 19.76 -17.14 3.55
N ARG A 258 18.47 -17.04 3.25
CA ARG A 258 17.74 -15.76 3.24
C ARG A 258 17.21 -15.43 4.64
N PRO A 259 17.39 -14.20 5.12
CA PRO A 259 16.79 -13.74 6.38
C PRO A 259 15.33 -13.34 6.20
N ARG A 260 14.65 -13.18 7.32
CA ARG A 260 13.26 -12.75 7.42
C ARG A 260 13.13 -11.51 8.26
N LEU A 261 12.29 -10.60 7.81
CA LEU A 261 11.97 -9.36 8.48
C LEU A 261 10.50 -9.37 8.88
N THR A 262 10.22 -9.13 10.15
CA THR A 262 8.89 -8.72 10.63
C THR A 262 8.97 -7.24 10.91
N MET A 263 8.05 -6.44 10.35
CA MET A 263 8.04 -4.98 10.45
C MET A 263 6.71 -4.49 10.99
N VAL A 264 6.76 -3.41 11.77
CA VAL A 264 5.59 -2.67 12.25
C VAL A 264 5.69 -1.24 11.76
N ILE A 265 4.63 -0.75 11.09
CA ILE A 265 4.57 0.61 10.52
C ILE A 265 3.36 1.34 11.07
N ASP A 266 3.56 2.58 11.51
CA ASP A 266 2.47 3.50 11.86
C ASP A 266 1.75 4.00 10.62
N THR A 267 0.41 3.92 10.60
CA THR A 267 -0.38 4.29 9.42
C THR A 267 -0.69 5.79 9.34
N PHE A 268 -0.48 6.54 10.41
CA PHE A 268 -0.64 8.00 10.42
C PHE A 268 0.55 8.70 9.77
N SER A 269 1.75 8.33 10.19
CA SER A 269 2.99 8.99 9.79
C SER A 269 3.78 8.24 8.73
N PHE A 270 3.47 6.97 8.51
CA PHE A 270 4.25 6.00 7.72
C PHE A 270 5.65 5.73 8.30
N MET A 271 5.83 6.03 9.58
CA MET A 271 7.05 5.70 10.31
C MET A 271 7.14 4.19 10.53
N PRO A 272 8.25 3.53 10.16
CA PRO A 272 8.60 2.24 10.71
C PRO A 272 8.79 2.41 12.22
N ILE A 273 8.02 1.71 13.04
CA ILE A 273 8.06 1.86 14.49
C ILE A 273 8.74 0.70 15.20
N GLY A 274 8.84 -0.47 14.55
CA GLY A 274 9.51 -1.63 15.09
C GLY A 274 9.82 -2.69 14.05
N TYR A 275 10.82 -3.52 14.32
CA TYR A 275 11.18 -4.64 13.46
C TYR A 275 11.81 -5.79 14.26
N TYR A 276 11.82 -6.98 13.64
CA TYR A 276 12.61 -8.12 14.03
C TYR A 276 13.21 -8.78 12.79
N LEU A 277 14.55 -8.81 12.71
CA LEU A 277 15.32 -9.39 11.62
C LEU A 277 16.01 -10.67 12.10
N SER A 278 15.74 -11.80 11.46
CA SER A 278 16.31 -13.10 11.87
C SER A 278 16.37 -14.10 10.72
N LEU A 279 16.99 -15.24 10.99
CA LEU A 279 16.95 -16.44 10.15
C LEU A 279 15.84 -17.41 10.58
N ASP A 280 15.08 -17.06 11.62
CA ASP A 280 14.03 -17.88 12.18
C ASP A 280 12.83 -17.99 11.23
N PRO A 281 12.06 -19.07 11.31
CA PRO A 281 10.74 -19.11 10.70
C PRO A 281 9.85 -18.01 11.27
N THR A 282 9.03 -17.39 10.43
CA THR A 282 8.00 -16.46 10.89
C THR A 282 7.04 -17.15 11.86
N GLY A 283 6.54 -16.40 12.84
CA GLY A 283 5.63 -16.94 13.84
C GLY A 283 5.24 -15.92 14.90
N ALA A 284 4.46 -16.35 15.89
CA ALA A 284 4.03 -15.51 17.00
C ALA A 284 5.23 -14.86 17.73
N SER A 285 6.36 -15.54 17.79
CA SER A 285 7.59 -15.00 18.41
C SER A 285 8.15 -13.81 17.66
N SER A 286 8.28 -13.90 16.33
CA SER A 286 8.81 -12.79 15.52
C SER A 286 7.88 -11.58 15.56
N ALA A 287 6.56 -11.82 15.56
CA ALA A 287 5.57 -10.76 15.75
C ALA A 287 5.69 -10.10 17.13
N GLY A 288 5.79 -10.91 18.20
CA GLY A 288 5.94 -10.39 19.55
C GLY A 288 7.20 -9.55 19.73
N LEU A 289 8.33 -10.01 19.16
CA LEU A 289 9.60 -9.28 19.23
C LEU A 289 9.59 -7.99 18.43
N ALA A 290 8.95 -7.97 17.25
CA ALA A 290 8.77 -6.75 16.46
C ALA A 290 7.88 -5.73 17.19
N ILE A 291 6.82 -6.19 17.88
CA ILE A 291 5.97 -5.33 18.71
C ILE A 291 6.71 -4.86 19.95
N PHE A 292 7.47 -5.73 20.63
CA PHE A 292 8.31 -5.30 21.76
C PHE A 292 9.28 -4.19 21.36
N HIS A 293 9.93 -4.35 20.20
CA HIS A 293 10.76 -3.29 19.64
C HIS A 293 9.95 -2.03 19.32
N SER A 294 8.68 -2.15 18.86
CA SER A 294 7.85 -0.98 18.53
C SER A 294 7.43 -0.16 19.74
N ILE A 295 7.14 -0.81 20.86
CA ILE A 295 6.69 -0.12 22.07
C ILE A 295 7.84 0.50 22.90
N THR A 296 9.08 0.06 22.67
CA THR A 296 10.27 0.56 23.38
C THR A 296 10.90 1.75 22.68
N ARG A 297 11.58 2.61 23.44
CA ARG A 297 12.41 3.68 22.88
C ARG A 297 13.58 3.13 22.10
N LYS A 298 13.99 3.82 21.05
CA LYS A 298 14.98 3.33 20.07
C LYS A 298 16.41 3.70 20.42
N GLU A 299 16.63 4.70 21.25
CA GLU A 299 17.95 5.25 21.55
C GLU A 299 18.92 4.19 22.06
N ARG A 300 18.46 3.30 22.93
CA ARG A 300 19.27 2.19 23.44
C ARG A 300 19.59 1.14 22.40
N TRP A 301 18.61 0.80 21.57
CA TRP A 301 18.81 -0.13 20.46
C TRP A 301 19.82 0.39 19.44
N LEU A 302 19.74 1.68 19.14
CA LEU A 302 20.64 2.35 18.20
C LEU A 302 22.06 2.49 18.77
N ALA A 303 22.18 2.86 20.04
CA ALA A 303 23.47 2.98 20.71
C ALA A 303 24.23 1.65 20.76
N ASP A 304 23.54 0.55 21.04
CA ASP A 304 24.12 -0.80 21.05
C ASP A 304 24.62 -1.26 19.66
N LEU A 305 24.02 -0.71 18.60
CA LEU A 305 24.42 -0.94 17.21
C LEU A 305 25.44 0.09 16.68
N GLY A 306 25.77 1.11 17.47
CA GLY A 306 26.63 2.22 17.03
C GLY A 306 26.01 3.08 15.92
N VAL A 307 24.68 3.19 15.87
CA VAL A 307 23.96 3.92 14.81
C VAL A 307 23.45 5.25 15.35
N GLU A 308 23.90 6.33 14.76
CA GLU A 308 23.41 7.68 15.03
C GLU A 308 22.22 8.01 14.11
N MET A 309 21.01 7.93 14.68
CA MET A 309 19.77 8.25 13.98
C MET A 309 18.74 8.77 14.98
N GLU A 310 17.99 9.78 14.59
CA GLU A 310 16.82 10.19 15.34
C GLU A 310 15.62 9.33 14.94
N TRP A 311 15.10 8.56 15.90
CA TRP A 311 13.96 7.68 15.68
C TRP A 311 13.01 7.71 16.88
N PRO A 312 12.25 8.81 17.06
CA PRO A 312 11.52 9.13 18.29
C PRO A 312 10.14 8.44 18.31
N VAL A 313 10.13 7.11 18.21
CA VAL A 313 8.88 6.33 18.17
C VAL A 313 8.87 5.30 19.30
N TRP A 314 7.80 5.30 20.10
CA TRP A 314 7.53 4.33 21.17
C TRP A 314 6.06 4.38 21.56
N GLY A 315 5.59 3.45 22.38
CA GLY A 315 4.25 3.44 22.98
C GLY A 315 3.34 2.34 22.42
N PHE A 316 2.21 2.16 23.08
CA PHE A 316 1.24 1.12 22.72
C PHE A 316 0.38 1.52 21.53
N PRO A 317 0.24 0.67 20.50
CA PRO A 317 -0.71 0.89 19.42
C PRO A 317 -2.13 0.64 19.93
N LYS A 318 -3.09 1.48 19.51
CA LYS A 318 -4.52 1.28 19.80
C LYS A 318 -5.13 0.20 18.91
N MET A 319 -4.65 0.07 17.69
CA MET A 319 -5.13 -0.94 16.75
C MET A 319 -3.94 -1.54 15.98
N ILE A 320 -3.92 -2.87 15.88
CA ILE A 320 -2.95 -3.60 15.03
C ILE A 320 -3.70 -4.24 13.88
N HIS A 321 -3.32 -3.89 12.66
CA HIS A 321 -3.73 -4.58 11.43
C HIS A 321 -2.69 -5.63 11.05
N ALA A 322 -3.09 -6.89 11.11
CA ALA A 322 -2.25 -8.02 10.74
C ALA A 322 -2.84 -8.79 9.55
N ASP A 323 -1.99 -9.45 8.75
CA ASP A 323 -2.47 -10.39 7.75
C ASP A 323 -3.15 -11.60 8.43
N ASN A 324 -3.95 -12.32 7.64
CA ASN A 324 -4.71 -13.48 8.12
C ASN A 324 -3.84 -14.74 8.26
N ALA A 325 -2.52 -14.58 8.30
CA ALA A 325 -1.58 -15.65 8.56
C ALA A 325 -1.79 -16.26 9.96
N LYS A 326 -1.53 -17.55 10.11
CA LYS A 326 -1.71 -18.28 11.38
C LYS A 326 -0.91 -17.63 12.52
N GLU A 327 0.22 -17.05 12.19
CA GLU A 327 1.16 -16.39 13.11
C GLU A 327 0.52 -15.21 13.85
N PHE A 328 -0.32 -14.44 13.15
CA PHE A 328 -0.99 -13.26 13.72
C PHE A 328 -2.36 -13.58 14.35
N ARG A 329 -2.92 -14.76 14.10
CA ARG A 329 -4.17 -15.20 14.72
C ARG A 329 -4.01 -15.75 16.13
N GLY A 330 -2.78 -15.88 16.59
CA GLY A 330 -2.44 -16.47 17.89
C GLY A 330 -3.08 -15.75 19.08
N SER A 331 -3.29 -16.51 20.15
CA SER A 331 -3.83 -15.98 21.41
C SER A 331 -2.93 -14.90 22.04
N MET A 332 -1.63 -14.89 21.72
CA MET A 332 -0.65 -13.96 22.26
C MET A 332 -0.98 -12.50 21.89
N LEU A 333 -1.15 -12.20 20.59
CA LEU A 333 -1.46 -10.84 20.13
C LEU A 333 -2.82 -10.35 20.61
N ARG A 334 -3.82 -11.23 20.63
CA ARG A 334 -5.14 -10.88 21.18
C ARG A 334 -5.07 -10.51 22.66
N GLN A 335 -4.32 -11.32 23.44
CA GLN A 335 -4.13 -11.04 24.86
C GLN A 335 -3.37 -9.74 25.07
N PHE A 336 -2.30 -9.51 24.30
CA PHE A 336 -1.55 -8.26 24.35
C PHE A 336 -2.46 -7.05 24.09
N MET A 337 -3.24 -7.08 23.00
CA MET A 337 -4.15 -5.98 22.67
C MET A 337 -5.25 -5.81 23.73
N ALA A 338 -5.79 -6.89 24.29
CA ALA A 338 -6.75 -6.81 25.39
C ALA A 338 -6.14 -6.18 26.66
N ASN A 339 -4.87 -6.46 26.94
CA ASN A 339 -4.18 -5.89 28.11
C ASN A 339 -3.89 -4.38 27.99
N VAL A 340 -3.89 -3.84 26.77
CA VAL A 340 -3.65 -2.41 26.49
C VAL A 340 -4.92 -1.68 26.00
N ASP A 341 -6.10 -2.28 26.21
CA ASP A 341 -7.40 -1.76 25.73
C ASP A 341 -7.39 -1.43 24.22
N GLY A 342 -6.66 -2.23 23.46
CA GLY A 342 -6.51 -2.08 22.02
C GLY A 342 -7.24 -3.14 21.22
N GLU A 343 -7.24 -3.00 19.89
CA GLU A 343 -7.94 -3.89 18.97
C GLU A 343 -6.97 -4.60 18.01
N LEU A 344 -7.15 -5.91 17.81
CA LEU A 344 -6.48 -6.68 16.77
C LEU A 344 -7.42 -6.91 15.60
N MET A 345 -7.16 -6.27 14.48
CA MET A 345 -7.92 -6.43 13.25
C MET A 345 -7.17 -7.34 12.26
N ASN A 346 -7.73 -8.51 12.01
CA ASN A 346 -7.21 -9.39 10.96
C ASN A 346 -7.78 -9.01 9.60
N ARG A 347 -6.95 -8.90 8.59
CA ARG A 347 -7.37 -8.63 7.21
C ARG A 347 -8.33 -9.72 6.73
N LYS A 348 -9.42 -9.33 6.05
CA LYS A 348 -10.32 -10.30 5.40
C LYS A 348 -9.54 -11.08 4.35
N VAL A 349 -9.72 -12.42 4.35
CA VAL A 349 -9.06 -13.32 3.38
C VAL A 349 -9.31 -12.83 1.95
N LYS A 350 -8.27 -12.75 1.13
CA LYS A 350 -8.33 -12.34 -0.29
C LYS A 350 -8.70 -10.87 -0.56
N THR A 351 -8.43 -9.98 0.37
CA THR A 351 -8.54 -8.52 0.15
C THR A 351 -7.17 -7.85 0.28
N PRO A 352 -6.34 -7.80 -0.79
CA PRO A 352 -4.96 -7.28 -0.75
C PRO A 352 -4.88 -5.79 -0.33
N ARG A 353 -6.00 -5.07 -0.34
CA ARG A 353 -6.06 -3.62 -0.18
C ARG A 353 -5.93 -3.11 1.26
N TYR A 354 -5.80 -4.00 2.25
CA TYR A 354 -5.75 -3.60 3.67
C TYR A 354 -4.32 -3.49 4.25
N GLY A 355 -3.29 -3.55 3.42
CA GLY A 355 -1.89 -3.40 3.83
C GLY A 355 -1.05 -2.49 2.93
N PRO A 356 -1.60 -1.42 2.32
CA PRO A 356 -0.91 -0.70 1.25
C PRO A 356 0.37 0.00 1.74
N HIS A 357 0.45 0.38 3.01
CA HIS A 357 1.60 1.10 3.56
C HIS A 357 2.78 0.17 3.78
N ILE A 358 2.56 -0.96 4.47
CA ILE A 358 3.63 -1.93 4.73
C ILE A 358 4.08 -2.65 3.46
N GLU A 359 3.15 -2.99 2.55
CA GLU A 359 3.47 -3.60 1.26
C GLU A 359 4.31 -2.67 0.37
N ARG A 360 3.96 -1.37 0.35
CA ARG A 360 4.76 -0.35 -0.37
C ARG A 360 6.14 -0.19 0.23
N TYR A 361 6.24 -0.25 1.55
CA TYR A 361 7.52 -0.17 2.24
C TYR A 361 8.40 -1.40 1.94
N PHE A 362 7.84 -2.60 1.96
CA PHE A 362 8.56 -3.81 1.51
C PHE A 362 8.97 -3.74 0.04
N GLY A 363 8.15 -3.13 -0.82
CA GLY A 363 8.54 -2.83 -2.20
C GLY A 363 9.77 -1.92 -2.29
N LYS A 364 9.87 -0.88 -1.44
CA LYS A 364 11.05 -0.02 -1.32
C LYS A 364 12.27 -0.81 -0.84
N LEU A 365 12.11 -1.64 0.20
CA LEU A 365 13.18 -2.52 0.69
C LEU A 365 13.63 -3.52 -0.38
N ALA A 366 12.71 -4.17 -1.08
CA ALA A 366 13.04 -5.09 -2.16
C ALA A 366 13.82 -4.40 -3.28
N PHE A 367 13.46 -3.15 -3.60
CA PHE A 367 14.21 -2.36 -4.58
C PHE A 367 15.62 -2.01 -4.07
N SER A 368 15.78 -1.63 -2.80
CA SER A 368 17.07 -1.23 -2.23
C SER A 368 18.09 -2.37 -2.23
N VAL A 369 17.65 -3.62 -2.06
CA VAL A 369 18.55 -4.77 -2.00
C VAL A 369 18.90 -5.38 -3.36
N LYS A 370 18.25 -4.96 -4.45
CA LYS A 370 18.48 -5.52 -5.80
C LYS A 370 19.93 -5.45 -6.28
N HIS A 371 20.66 -4.45 -5.83
CA HIS A 371 22.04 -4.19 -6.25
C HIS A 371 23.07 -4.70 -5.25
N LEU A 372 22.62 -5.31 -4.15
CA LEU A 372 23.53 -5.85 -3.14
C LEU A 372 24.07 -7.22 -3.57
N PRO A 373 25.31 -7.55 -3.20
CA PRO A 373 25.86 -8.88 -3.40
C PRO A 373 25.01 -9.93 -2.67
N GLY A 374 24.64 -11.00 -3.35
CA GLY A 374 23.74 -12.03 -2.82
C GLY A 374 22.25 -11.81 -3.15
N ALA A 375 21.89 -10.76 -3.93
CA ALA A 375 20.52 -10.53 -4.35
C ALA A 375 19.96 -11.71 -5.17
N THR A 376 18.74 -12.17 -4.81
CA THR A 376 18.11 -13.34 -5.44
C THR A 376 17.13 -12.95 -6.56
N GLY A 377 16.79 -11.67 -6.69
CA GLY A 377 15.76 -11.16 -7.59
C GLY A 377 14.33 -11.54 -7.16
N SER A 378 13.40 -10.64 -7.39
CA SER A 378 12.00 -10.81 -6.98
C SER A 378 11.17 -11.68 -7.94
N ASN A 379 11.68 -11.94 -9.16
CA ASN A 379 11.02 -12.77 -10.16
C ASN A 379 12.01 -13.56 -11.02
N ILE A 380 11.52 -14.56 -11.77
CA ILE A 380 12.35 -15.45 -12.61
C ILE A 380 13.18 -14.70 -13.64
N ARG A 381 12.64 -13.62 -14.23
CA ARG A 381 13.36 -12.84 -15.26
C ARG A 381 14.50 -11.99 -14.66
N GLU A 382 14.31 -11.46 -13.46
CA GLU A 382 15.37 -10.75 -12.74
C GLU A 382 16.44 -11.73 -12.27
N ARG A 383 16.03 -12.87 -11.73
CA ARG A 383 16.93 -13.93 -11.23
C ARG A 383 17.87 -14.44 -12.34
N ALA A 384 17.37 -14.59 -13.56
CA ALA A 384 18.17 -15.03 -14.70
C ALA A 384 19.28 -14.03 -15.13
N LYS A 385 19.18 -12.77 -14.69
CA LYS A 385 20.16 -11.71 -15.01
C LYS A 385 21.19 -11.48 -13.91
N LEU A 386 20.95 -12.03 -12.70
CA LEU A 386 21.82 -11.85 -11.54
C LEU A 386 22.85 -12.98 -11.48
N PRO A 387 24.04 -12.72 -10.93
CA PRO A 387 25.00 -13.78 -10.61
C PRO A 387 24.38 -14.76 -9.60
N ASP A 388 24.98 -15.95 -9.46
CA ASP A 388 24.54 -16.92 -8.45
C ASP A 388 24.55 -16.26 -7.05
N PRO A 389 23.40 -16.11 -6.40
CA PRO A 389 23.28 -15.39 -5.14
C PRO A 389 24.18 -15.98 -4.04
N ARG A 390 24.35 -17.31 -4.04
CA ARG A 390 25.21 -17.98 -3.05
C ARG A 390 26.68 -17.71 -3.23
N LYS A 391 27.12 -17.53 -4.48
CA LYS A 391 28.53 -17.21 -4.79
C LYS A 391 28.84 -15.74 -4.57
N SER A 392 27.85 -14.87 -4.76
CA SER A 392 28.02 -13.43 -4.64
C SER A 392 27.66 -12.88 -3.24
N ALA A 393 27.01 -13.67 -2.38
CA ALA A 393 26.65 -13.25 -1.02
C ALA A 393 27.89 -12.82 -0.22
N SER A 394 27.79 -11.65 0.43
CA SER A 394 28.88 -11.10 1.22
C SER A 394 28.44 -10.46 2.54
N LEU A 395 27.17 -10.12 2.70
CA LEU A 395 26.67 -9.46 3.90
C LEU A 395 26.32 -10.48 4.99
N THR A 396 26.78 -10.24 6.19
CA THR A 396 26.30 -10.92 7.39
C THR A 396 24.94 -10.40 7.81
N LEU A 397 24.24 -11.09 8.70
CA LEU A 397 22.96 -10.64 9.22
C LEU A 397 23.08 -9.30 9.98
N GLY A 398 24.20 -9.08 10.69
CA GLY A 398 24.46 -7.82 11.39
C GLY A 398 24.70 -6.66 10.41
N GLU A 399 25.51 -6.87 9.37
CA GLU A 399 25.72 -5.86 8.32
C GLU A 399 24.42 -5.53 7.58
N LEU A 400 23.56 -6.54 7.32
CA LEU A 400 22.24 -6.32 6.75
C LEU A 400 21.32 -5.53 7.70
N GLU A 401 21.44 -5.72 9.01
CA GLU A 401 20.69 -4.91 9.99
C GLU A 401 21.10 -3.45 9.95
N LEU A 402 22.40 -3.16 9.87
CA LEU A 402 22.89 -1.79 9.69
C LEU A 402 22.43 -1.17 8.37
N TYR A 403 22.42 -1.96 7.30
CA TYR A 403 21.86 -1.53 6.02
C TYR A 403 20.36 -1.24 6.12
N LEU A 404 19.56 -2.10 6.76
CA LEU A 404 18.14 -1.85 7.03
C LEU A 404 17.93 -0.53 7.76
N LEU A 405 18.74 -0.25 8.79
CA LEU A 405 18.67 0.99 9.56
C LEU A 405 19.01 2.20 8.69
N SER A 406 19.96 2.09 7.76
CA SER A 406 20.25 3.16 6.80
C SER A 406 19.06 3.45 5.87
N VAL A 407 18.35 2.41 5.40
CA VAL A 407 17.14 2.56 4.58
C VAL A 407 15.98 3.15 5.40
N ILE A 408 15.84 2.76 6.67
CA ILE A 408 14.88 3.39 7.58
C ILE A 408 15.20 4.88 7.77
N LYS A 409 16.47 5.22 8.06
CA LYS A 409 16.94 6.60 8.21
C LYS A 409 16.63 7.44 6.96
N GLU A 410 16.91 6.92 5.78
CA GLU A 410 16.57 7.57 4.52
C GLU A 410 15.04 7.75 4.38
N HIS A 411 14.26 6.70 4.66
CA HIS A 411 12.81 6.75 4.52
C HIS A 411 12.18 7.80 5.41
N ILE A 412 12.53 7.84 6.69
CA ILE A 412 11.91 8.76 7.66
C ILE A 412 12.27 10.22 7.40
N ASN A 413 13.38 10.49 6.70
CA ASN A 413 13.86 11.84 6.36
C ASN A 413 13.58 12.25 4.91
N THR A 414 12.96 11.38 4.10
CA THR A 414 12.62 11.69 2.70
C THR A 414 11.15 12.10 2.60
N LYS A 415 10.88 13.19 1.86
CA LYS A 415 9.52 13.70 1.62
C LYS A 415 8.67 12.63 0.94
N HIS A 416 7.56 12.25 1.58
CA HIS A 416 6.63 11.27 1.04
C HIS A 416 5.55 11.96 0.19
N SER A 417 5.32 11.47 -1.04
CA SER A 417 4.38 12.08 -2.00
C SER A 417 2.94 12.22 -1.46
N THR A 418 2.46 11.24 -0.71
CA THR A 418 1.10 11.24 -0.13
C THR A 418 1.00 12.17 1.09
N LEU A 419 2.05 12.26 1.91
CA LEU A 419 2.05 13.09 3.11
C LEU A 419 2.37 14.55 2.82
N GLY A 420 3.06 14.85 1.71
CA GLY A 420 3.56 16.18 1.40
C GLY A 420 4.74 16.65 2.28
N MET A 421 5.16 15.83 3.26
CA MET A 421 6.24 16.04 4.21
C MET A 421 6.97 14.73 4.49
N THR A 422 8.03 14.75 5.30
CA THR A 422 8.72 13.53 5.71
C THR A 422 7.89 12.76 6.75
N PRO A 423 8.02 11.43 6.86
CA PRO A 423 7.40 10.65 7.92
C PRO A 423 7.75 11.16 9.33
N LEU A 424 8.99 11.57 9.56
CA LEU A 424 9.45 12.12 10.84
C LEU A 424 8.77 13.47 11.15
N GLU A 425 8.65 14.37 10.18
CA GLU A 425 7.90 15.63 10.33
C GLU A 425 6.43 15.35 10.61
N LYS A 426 5.81 14.39 9.89
CA LYS A 426 4.41 14.00 10.11
C LYS A 426 4.19 13.47 11.51
N TRP A 427 5.09 12.61 12.02
CA TRP A 427 5.04 12.11 13.39
C TRP A 427 5.11 13.26 14.41
N ARG A 428 6.09 14.17 14.23
CA ARG A 428 6.30 15.30 15.13
C ARG A 428 5.19 16.34 15.07
N SER A 429 4.64 16.62 13.89
CA SER A 429 3.59 17.62 13.70
C SER A 429 2.31 17.33 14.48
N TYR A 430 2.10 16.09 14.90
CA TYR A 430 1.01 15.76 15.80
C TYR A 430 1.27 16.24 17.24
N PHE A 431 2.50 16.14 17.71
CA PHE A 431 2.85 16.46 19.09
C PHE A 431 3.26 17.93 19.28
N PHE A 432 3.82 18.55 18.24
CA PHE A 432 4.40 19.88 18.31
C PHE A 432 3.95 20.77 17.16
N GLU A 433 3.67 22.03 17.48
CA GLU A 433 3.56 23.14 16.54
C GLU A 433 4.76 24.07 16.74
N GLY A 434 5.75 23.99 15.84
CA GLY A 434 7.06 24.61 16.08
C GLY A 434 7.74 24.03 17.32
N THR A 435 8.00 24.85 18.32
CA THR A 435 8.57 24.46 19.61
C THR A 435 7.52 24.15 20.68
N ARG A 436 6.24 24.52 20.43
CA ARG A 436 5.14 24.36 21.38
C ARG A 436 4.59 22.93 21.30
N GLN A 437 4.53 22.25 22.44
CA GLN A 437 3.83 20.97 22.53
C GLN A 437 2.30 21.21 22.52
N ILE A 438 1.59 20.58 21.58
CA ILE A 438 0.15 20.69 21.40
C ILE A 438 -0.60 19.42 21.81
N ASN A 439 0.02 18.25 21.71
CA ASN A 439 -0.53 17.00 22.19
C ASN A 439 0.46 16.26 23.10
N LYS A 440 -0.06 15.45 24.00
CA LYS A 440 0.75 14.63 24.91
C LYS A 440 1.55 13.59 24.11
N LEU A 441 2.84 13.48 24.41
CA LEU A 441 3.68 12.39 23.89
C LEU A 441 3.15 11.05 24.40
N PRO A 442 3.42 9.93 23.70
CA PRO A 442 3.09 8.61 24.21
C PRO A 442 3.72 8.40 25.58
N ASP A 443 2.97 7.77 26.47
CA ASP A 443 3.50 7.42 27.79
C ASP A 443 4.67 6.45 27.65
N GLU A 444 5.64 6.54 28.53
CA GLU A 444 6.68 5.54 28.63
C GLU A 444 6.08 4.20 29.07
N VAL A 445 6.56 3.15 28.47
CA VAL A 445 6.07 1.82 28.81
C VAL A 445 6.73 1.36 30.09
N ASP A 446 5.95 1.34 31.16
CA ASP A 446 6.38 0.80 32.45
C ASP A 446 6.53 -0.72 32.40
N ASN A 447 7.39 -1.25 33.28
CA ASN A 447 7.58 -2.69 33.43
C ASN A 447 7.85 -3.44 32.10
N LEU A 448 8.87 -3.01 31.37
CA LEU A 448 9.26 -3.61 30.10
C LEU A 448 9.50 -5.13 30.19
N ASP A 449 9.96 -5.65 31.35
CA ASP A 449 10.14 -7.08 31.54
C ASP A 449 8.80 -7.85 31.50
N PHE A 450 7.76 -7.28 32.08
CA PHE A 450 6.40 -7.83 31.97
C PHE A 450 5.95 -7.89 30.50
N TRP A 451 6.06 -6.80 29.76
CA TRP A 451 5.62 -6.73 28.37
C TRP A 451 6.45 -7.61 27.45
N ARG A 452 7.77 -7.74 27.70
CA ARG A 452 8.61 -8.69 26.98
C ARG A 452 8.11 -10.13 27.13
N LYS A 453 7.71 -10.52 28.35
CA LYS A 453 7.14 -11.84 28.63
C LYS A 453 5.73 -11.98 28.03
N GLU A 454 4.87 -10.95 28.13
CA GLU A 454 3.52 -10.94 27.53
C GLU A 454 3.54 -11.14 26.01
N LEU A 455 4.57 -10.71 25.34
CA LEU A 455 4.75 -10.86 23.89
C LEU A 455 5.43 -12.17 23.48
N MET A 456 5.65 -13.11 24.41
CA MET A 456 6.13 -14.45 24.11
C MET A 456 4.98 -15.43 23.83
N PRO A 457 5.24 -16.50 23.07
CA PRO A 457 4.29 -17.61 22.91
C PRO A 457 3.83 -18.16 24.25
N LYS A 458 2.53 -18.45 24.35
CA LYS A 458 1.92 -18.93 25.60
C LYS A 458 1.24 -20.29 25.46
N THR A 459 1.10 -20.97 26.58
CA THR A 459 0.27 -22.17 26.74
C THR A 459 -0.36 -22.15 28.13
N GLU A 460 -1.45 -22.90 28.32
CA GLU A 460 -2.07 -23.09 29.62
C GLU A 460 -1.67 -24.47 30.17
N ARG A 461 -1.17 -24.53 31.42
CA ARG A 461 -0.72 -25.76 32.06
C ARG A 461 -1.18 -25.83 33.51
N THR A 462 -1.42 -27.04 33.99
CA THR A 462 -1.64 -27.33 35.40
C THR A 462 -0.29 -27.46 36.12
N LEU A 463 -0.26 -27.16 37.42
CA LEU A 463 0.92 -27.35 38.27
C LEU A 463 0.89 -28.78 38.86
N GLN A 464 1.85 -29.58 38.46
CA GLN A 464 2.01 -30.95 38.95
C GLN A 464 3.05 -31.04 40.07
N SER A 465 3.17 -32.22 40.72
CA SER A 465 4.20 -32.44 41.75
C SER A 465 5.64 -32.26 41.22
N TYR A 466 5.84 -32.49 39.94
CA TYR A 466 7.10 -32.31 39.24
C TYR A 466 7.29 -30.92 38.62
N GLY A 467 6.39 -30.00 38.88
CA GLY A 467 6.41 -28.66 38.31
C GLY A 467 5.47 -28.50 37.10
N VAL A 468 5.94 -27.82 36.06
CA VAL A 468 5.22 -27.55 34.80
C VAL A 468 5.90 -28.30 33.65
N GLN A 469 5.10 -28.97 32.81
CA GLN A 469 5.57 -29.60 31.60
C GLN A 469 5.19 -28.76 30.37
N TRP A 470 6.18 -28.46 29.51
CA TRP A 470 5.94 -27.90 28.18
C TRP A 470 6.75 -28.67 27.14
N ASP A 471 6.05 -29.20 26.15
CA ASP A 471 6.57 -30.20 25.21
C ASP A 471 7.14 -31.41 25.99
N LEU A 472 8.44 -31.67 25.87
CA LEU A 472 9.12 -32.80 26.54
C LEU A 472 9.86 -32.39 27.82
N PHE A 473 9.88 -31.08 28.14
CA PHE A 473 10.72 -30.56 29.23
C PHE A 473 9.90 -30.31 30.48
N HIS A 474 10.53 -30.58 31.63
CA HIS A 474 10.00 -30.33 32.95
C HIS A 474 10.69 -29.14 33.60
N TYR A 475 9.93 -28.21 34.11
CA TYR A 475 10.40 -26.99 34.74
C TYR A 475 9.92 -26.92 36.16
N ASP A 476 10.80 -26.63 37.11
CA ASP A 476 10.44 -26.50 38.53
C ASP A 476 11.25 -25.40 39.23
N SER A 477 10.69 -24.86 40.31
CA SER A 477 11.32 -23.86 41.17
C SER A 477 10.58 -23.78 42.49
N ASP A 478 11.24 -23.26 43.54
CA ASP A 478 10.60 -23.01 44.84
C ASP A 478 9.39 -22.12 44.74
N GLY A 479 9.39 -21.14 43.84
CA GLY A 479 8.25 -20.28 43.59
C GLY A 479 7.02 -21.03 43.08
N LEU A 480 7.20 -22.09 42.24
CA LEU A 480 6.11 -22.96 41.80
C LEU A 480 5.55 -23.81 42.93
N VAL A 481 6.39 -24.26 43.86
CA VAL A 481 5.95 -25.03 45.00
C VAL A 481 5.02 -24.17 45.86
N ALA A 482 5.41 -22.91 46.14
CA ALA A 482 4.56 -21.96 46.89
C ALA A 482 3.25 -21.66 46.17
N LEU A 483 3.29 -21.45 44.85
CA LEU A 483 2.10 -21.21 44.03
C LEU A 483 1.14 -22.42 44.04
N ARG A 484 1.68 -23.64 43.92
CA ARG A 484 0.92 -24.89 43.97
C ARG A 484 0.25 -25.08 45.35
N GLN A 485 0.97 -24.80 46.43
CA GLN A 485 0.43 -24.88 47.79
C GLN A 485 -0.77 -23.93 48.00
N ARG A 486 -0.66 -22.70 47.53
CA ARG A 486 -1.77 -21.72 47.58
C ARG A 486 -3.01 -22.19 46.81
N HIS A 487 -2.83 -22.93 45.73
CA HIS A 487 -3.92 -23.45 44.92
C HIS A 487 -4.17 -24.94 45.08
N ALA A 488 -3.74 -25.55 46.20
CA ALA A 488 -3.89 -26.99 46.47
C ALA A 488 -5.35 -27.47 46.44
N LYS A 489 -6.31 -26.59 46.78
CA LYS A 489 -7.76 -26.90 46.74
C LYS A 489 -8.34 -26.97 45.32
N THR A 490 -7.60 -26.51 44.29
CA THR A 490 -8.03 -26.50 42.89
C THR A 490 -6.94 -27.04 41.97
N PRO A 491 -6.61 -28.34 42.06
CA PRO A 491 -5.44 -28.92 41.33
C PRO A 491 -5.63 -28.91 39.81
N SER A 492 -6.85 -28.78 39.31
CA SER A 492 -7.16 -28.67 37.88
C SER A 492 -7.02 -27.24 37.35
N LYS A 493 -6.72 -26.25 38.22
CA LYS A 493 -6.50 -24.86 37.80
C LYS A 493 -5.31 -24.81 36.81
N THR A 494 -5.53 -24.18 35.67
CA THR A 494 -4.51 -23.90 34.68
C THR A 494 -3.86 -22.54 34.93
N PHE A 495 -2.58 -22.46 34.61
CA PHE A 495 -1.78 -21.23 34.71
C PHE A 495 -1.19 -20.93 33.34
N THR A 496 -1.14 -19.65 33.00
CA THR A 496 -0.50 -19.19 31.79
C THR A 496 1.01 -19.37 31.91
N VAL A 497 1.59 -20.11 30.98
CA VAL A 497 3.04 -20.35 30.88
C VAL A 497 3.52 -19.75 29.58
N ARG A 498 4.59 -18.96 29.65
CA ARG A 498 5.21 -18.32 28.49
C ARG A 498 6.66 -18.79 28.33
N ARG A 499 7.14 -18.80 27.08
CA ARG A 499 8.48 -19.28 26.79
C ARG A 499 9.10 -18.47 25.63
N ASP A 500 10.36 -18.10 25.79
CA ASP A 500 11.15 -17.57 24.69
C ASP A 500 11.58 -18.72 23.76
N PRO A 501 11.16 -18.77 22.50
CA PRO A 501 11.58 -19.84 21.58
C PRO A 501 13.09 -19.83 21.27
N ARG A 502 13.78 -18.73 21.53
CA ARG A 502 15.23 -18.60 21.33
C ARG A 502 16.03 -19.30 22.42
N ASP A 503 15.40 -19.48 23.58
CA ASP A 503 15.99 -20.21 24.70
C ASP A 503 14.90 -20.90 25.52
N VAL A 504 14.79 -22.22 25.35
CA VAL A 504 13.79 -23.01 26.06
C VAL A 504 14.27 -23.50 27.43
N SER A 505 15.41 -23.01 27.92
CA SER A 505 15.95 -23.39 29.23
C SER A 505 15.12 -22.89 30.41
N GLU A 506 14.28 -21.89 30.18
CA GLU A 506 13.39 -21.30 31.19
C GLU A 506 12.00 -21.01 30.63
N VAL A 507 11.02 -21.05 31.51
CA VAL A 507 9.65 -20.63 31.24
C VAL A 507 9.20 -19.60 32.27
N TYR A 508 8.18 -18.83 31.92
CA TYR A 508 7.61 -17.80 32.78
C TYR A 508 6.18 -18.19 33.12
N VAL A 509 5.93 -18.50 34.39
CA VAL A 509 4.60 -18.89 34.89
C VAL A 509 3.94 -17.70 35.54
N TRP A 510 2.74 -17.35 35.07
CA TRP A 510 1.98 -16.25 35.63
C TRP A 510 1.43 -16.60 37.00
N ASP A 511 1.80 -15.83 38.01
CA ASP A 511 1.19 -15.87 39.33
C ASP A 511 0.03 -14.85 39.41
N PRO A 512 -1.22 -15.29 39.38
CA PRO A 512 -2.37 -14.38 39.38
C PRO A 512 -2.57 -13.64 40.70
N ASP A 513 -2.07 -14.18 41.82
CA ASP A 513 -2.25 -13.59 43.13
C ASP A 513 -1.29 -12.39 43.32
N ASN A 514 -0.05 -12.56 42.94
CA ASN A 514 0.98 -11.52 43.05
C ASN A 514 1.12 -10.67 41.76
N LYS A 515 0.43 -11.03 40.68
CA LYS A 515 0.50 -10.36 39.38
C LYS A 515 1.93 -10.23 38.81
N VAL A 516 2.70 -11.31 38.93
CA VAL A 516 4.09 -11.38 38.45
C VAL A 516 4.35 -12.67 37.68
N TYR A 517 5.36 -12.65 36.82
CA TYR A 517 5.88 -13.85 36.17
C TYR A 517 6.97 -14.48 37.00
N LEU A 518 6.75 -15.73 37.46
CA LEU A 518 7.78 -16.56 38.08
C LEU A 518 8.68 -17.14 36.98
N THR A 519 9.98 -16.91 37.07
CA THR A 519 10.97 -17.55 36.18
C THR A 519 11.27 -18.95 36.70
N VAL A 520 11.01 -19.93 35.85
CA VAL A 520 11.13 -21.35 36.18
C VAL A 520 12.08 -22.01 35.20
N ARG A 521 13.10 -22.68 35.70
CA ARG A 521 14.15 -23.33 34.89
C ARG A 521 13.91 -24.83 34.76
N TYR A 522 14.64 -25.44 33.84
CA TYR A 522 14.68 -26.91 33.75
C TYR A 522 14.94 -27.54 35.09
N ARG A 523 14.26 -28.61 35.35
CA ARG A 523 14.52 -29.47 36.51
C ARG A 523 15.84 -30.21 36.36
N SER A 524 16.24 -30.57 35.15
CA SER A 524 17.49 -31.28 34.89
C SER A 524 18.70 -30.36 35.03
N PRO A 525 19.76 -30.78 35.77
CA PRO A 525 21.02 -30.03 35.88
C PRO A 525 21.80 -29.95 34.56
N MET A 526 21.40 -30.70 33.55
CA MET A 526 22.00 -30.73 32.22
C MET A 526 21.57 -29.58 31.29
N SER A 527 21.09 -28.47 31.83
CA SER A 527 20.59 -27.37 31.03
C SER A 527 21.66 -26.77 30.11
N ILE A 528 21.55 -27.08 28.83
CA ILE A 528 22.31 -26.41 27.78
C ILE A 528 21.33 -25.45 27.12
N GLY A 529 21.76 -24.19 26.93
CA GLY A 529 20.95 -23.23 26.18
C GLY A 529 20.58 -23.79 24.80
N MET A 530 19.28 -24.01 24.58
CA MET A 530 18.74 -24.64 23.39
C MET A 530 17.57 -23.81 22.88
N SER A 531 17.49 -23.57 21.57
CA SER A 531 16.33 -22.98 20.98
C SER A 531 15.23 -24.03 20.70
N LEU A 532 13.98 -23.58 20.56
CA LEU A 532 12.85 -24.43 20.16
C LEU A 532 13.11 -25.14 18.83
N TRP A 533 13.79 -24.48 17.91
CA TRP A 533 14.13 -25.05 16.60
C TRP A 533 15.19 -26.16 16.73
N ASP A 534 16.17 -25.99 17.62
CA ASP A 534 17.15 -27.02 17.95
C ASP A 534 16.49 -28.24 18.59
N GLN A 535 15.60 -28.01 19.55
CA GLN A 535 14.81 -29.06 20.18
C GLN A 535 14.05 -29.89 19.14
N ARG A 536 13.30 -29.21 18.25
CA ARG A 536 12.51 -29.86 17.19
C ARG A 536 13.39 -30.60 16.19
N ALA A 537 14.53 -30.03 15.82
CA ALA A 537 15.47 -30.66 14.90
C ALA A 537 16.11 -31.92 15.52
N THR A 538 16.49 -31.85 16.80
CA THR A 538 17.03 -32.99 17.56
C THR A 538 15.99 -34.09 17.71
N LYS A 539 14.77 -33.74 18.07
CA LYS A 539 13.65 -34.70 18.17
C LYS A 539 13.42 -35.45 16.86
N ARG A 540 13.35 -34.73 15.72
CA ARG A 540 13.18 -35.36 14.39
C ARG A 540 14.33 -36.31 14.06
N ALA A 541 15.57 -35.92 14.36
CA ALA A 541 16.71 -36.76 14.09
C ALA A 541 16.68 -38.07 14.92
N LEU A 542 16.21 -38.02 16.16
CA LEU A 542 16.01 -39.20 17.00
C LEU A 542 14.84 -40.08 16.48
N GLU A 543 13.74 -39.48 16.04
CA GLU A 543 12.62 -40.19 15.41
C GLU A 543 13.07 -40.92 14.13
N GLU A 544 13.86 -40.24 13.28
CA GLU A 544 14.43 -40.82 12.04
C GLU A 544 15.43 -41.99 12.35
N GLN A 545 16.03 -42.01 13.53
CA GLN A 545 16.86 -43.13 14.01
C GLN A 545 16.04 -44.27 14.60
N GLY A 546 14.72 -44.17 14.61
CA GLY A 546 13.80 -45.25 15.05
C GLY A 546 13.54 -45.26 16.56
N LEU A 547 13.90 -44.22 17.30
CA LEU A 547 13.60 -44.10 18.73
C LEU A 547 12.10 -43.77 18.92
N MET A 548 11.38 -44.74 19.48
CA MET A 548 9.90 -44.63 19.70
C MET A 548 9.56 -43.82 20.95
N HIS A 549 10.41 -43.81 21.96
CA HIS A 549 10.26 -43.08 23.22
C HIS A 549 11.38 -42.08 23.39
N ILE A 550 11.11 -40.81 23.15
CA ILE A 550 12.07 -39.73 23.26
C ILE A 550 11.69 -38.90 24.49
N GLY A 551 12.52 -38.98 25.53
CA GLY A 551 12.40 -38.17 26.73
C GLY A 551 13.31 -36.95 26.71
N GLU A 552 13.34 -36.25 27.82
CA GLU A 552 14.14 -35.04 28.04
C GLU A 552 15.65 -35.32 27.95
N ASN A 553 16.09 -36.41 28.56
CA ASN A 553 17.51 -36.77 28.63
C ASN A 553 18.09 -37.13 27.26
N GLU A 554 17.33 -37.91 26.47
CA GLU A 554 17.73 -38.28 25.11
C GLU A 554 17.89 -37.06 24.20
N ILE A 555 17.05 -36.03 24.38
CA ILE A 555 17.20 -34.77 23.65
C ILE A 555 18.46 -34.02 24.10
N PHE A 556 18.73 -33.93 25.41
CA PHE A 556 19.92 -33.24 25.90
C PHE A 556 21.18 -33.92 25.44
N ASP A 557 21.27 -35.26 25.52
CA ASP A 557 22.46 -36.01 25.12
C ASP A 557 22.69 -35.91 23.61
N ALA A 558 21.64 -36.08 22.80
CA ALA A 558 21.73 -35.91 21.37
C ALA A 558 22.10 -34.48 20.97
N HIS A 559 21.60 -33.48 21.70
CA HIS A 559 21.96 -32.09 21.46
C HIS A 559 23.42 -31.79 21.83
N LYS A 560 23.91 -32.33 22.95
CA LYS A 560 25.33 -32.25 23.34
C LYS A 560 26.24 -32.89 22.30
N GLU A 561 25.90 -34.08 21.85
CA GLU A 561 26.67 -34.77 20.81
C GLU A 561 26.66 -33.98 19.51
N ARG A 562 25.52 -33.38 19.16
CA ARG A 562 25.40 -32.51 17.98
C ARG A 562 26.29 -31.29 18.09
N ILE A 563 26.34 -30.62 19.25
CA ILE A 563 27.21 -29.48 19.47
C ILE A 563 28.68 -29.92 19.35
N LYS A 564 29.09 -31.02 20.02
CA LYS A 564 30.45 -31.54 19.90
C LYS A 564 30.83 -31.88 18.46
N ARG A 565 29.94 -32.52 17.71
CA ARG A 565 30.17 -32.79 16.27
C ARG A 565 30.26 -31.49 15.46
N GLN A 566 29.46 -30.50 15.77
CA GLN A 566 29.52 -29.19 15.08
C GLN A 566 30.84 -28.46 15.39
N GLU A 567 31.36 -28.54 16.61
CA GLU A 567 32.67 -28.00 16.98
C GLU A 567 33.81 -28.73 16.28
N LEU A 568 33.73 -30.05 16.17
CA LEU A 568 34.69 -30.87 15.43
C LEU A 568 34.65 -30.60 13.92
N VAL A 569 33.45 -30.42 13.35
CA VAL A 569 33.25 -30.12 11.92
C VAL A 569 33.63 -28.68 11.62
N ALA A 570 33.43 -27.75 12.55
CA ALA A 570 33.86 -26.35 12.39
C ALA A 570 35.39 -26.22 12.30
N SER A 571 36.13 -27.16 12.90
CA SER A 571 37.60 -27.27 12.74
C SER A 571 38.00 -27.96 11.43
N SER A 572 37.09 -28.63 10.74
CA SER A 572 37.30 -29.26 9.44
C SER A 572 36.63 -28.42 8.33
N LYS A 573 37.27 -28.30 7.16
CA LYS A 573 36.76 -27.57 5.99
C LYS A 573 35.43 -28.08 5.41
N GLN A 574 34.71 -28.97 6.10
CA GLN A 574 33.48 -29.65 5.65
C GLN A 574 32.20 -29.13 6.35
N ASP A 575 32.21 -27.91 6.89
CA ASP A 575 31.04 -27.36 7.59
C ASP A 575 29.87 -27.17 6.66
N THR A 576 28.71 -27.74 7.02
CA THR A 576 27.51 -27.66 6.20
C THR A 576 26.80 -26.31 6.33
N VAL A 577 26.11 -25.85 5.27
CA VAL A 577 25.28 -24.64 5.31
C VAL A 577 24.32 -24.64 6.50
N LYS A 578 23.77 -25.81 6.84
CA LYS A 578 22.84 -25.96 7.97
C LYS A 578 23.52 -25.71 9.31
N ALA A 579 24.73 -26.21 9.51
CA ALA A 579 25.49 -26.03 10.77
C ALA A 579 25.90 -24.55 10.94
N ARG A 580 26.41 -23.92 9.89
CA ARG A 580 26.74 -22.48 9.90
C ARG A 580 25.53 -21.62 10.21
N ARG A 581 24.39 -21.88 9.55
CA ARG A 581 23.13 -21.17 9.81
C ARG A 581 22.70 -21.30 11.27
N GLN A 582 22.81 -22.48 11.87
CA GLN A 582 22.45 -22.70 13.28
C GLN A 582 23.38 -21.95 14.25
N ARG A 583 24.70 -21.93 13.99
CA ARG A 583 25.64 -21.13 14.79
C ARG A 583 25.32 -19.64 14.73
N GLU A 584 25.11 -19.11 13.54
CA GLU A 584 24.76 -17.71 13.36
C GLU A 584 23.42 -17.36 14.01
N GLN A 585 22.45 -18.23 13.90
CA GLN A 585 21.15 -18.11 14.55
C GLN A 585 21.28 -18.05 16.07
N LYS A 586 22.05 -18.98 16.67
CA LYS A 586 22.31 -19.01 18.11
C LYS A 586 22.97 -17.70 18.57
N ARG A 587 24.04 -17.27 17.90
CA ARG A 587 24.71 -16.01 18.17
C ARG A 587 23.77 -14.83 18.10
N ARG A 588 22.95 -14.76 17.06
CA ARG A 588 21.97 -13.70 16.89
C ARG A 588 20.93 -13.68 18.02
N HIS A 589 20.47 -14.84 18.46
CA HIS A 589 19.55 -14.96 19.59
C HIS A 589 20.18 -14.44 20.88
N GLU A 590 21.43 -14.80 21.15
CA GLU A 590 22.18 -14.34 22.33
C GLU A 590 22.35 -12.82 22.32
N ASP A 591 22.76 -12.24 21.20
CA ASP A 591 22.93 -10.79 21.04
C ASP A 591 21.60 -10.05 21.18
N ALA A 592 20.53 -10.53 20.53
CA ALA A 592 19.21 -9.93 20.64
C ALA A 592 18.69 -9.97 22.09
N ARG A 593 18.85 -11.09 22.79
CA ARG A 593 18.47 -11.22 24.21
C ARG A 593 19.29 -10.30 25.13
N LYS A 594 20.59 -10.13 24.86
CA LYS A 594 21.42 -9.17 25.60
C LYS A 594 20.92 -7.74 25.43
N ARG A 595 20.61 -7.32 24.20
CA ARG A 595 20.04 -6.00 23.90
C ARG A 595 18.69 -5.80 24.60
N GLU A 596 17.78 -6.74 24.45
CA GLU A 596 16.48 -6.70 25.12
C GLU A 596 16.63 -6.58 26.65
N LYS A 597 17.55 -7.34 27.24
CA LYS A 597 17.85 -7.26 28.66
C LYS A 597 18.39 -5.88 29.05
N ALA A 598 19.29 -5.30 28.27
CA ALA A 598 19.81 -3.95 28.51
C ALA A 598 18.69 -2.90 28.43
N VAL A 599 17.77 -3.01 27.47
CA VAL A 599 16.60 -2.15 27.36
C VAL A 599 15.69 -2.29 28.58
N VAL A 600 15.42 -3.51 29.04
CA VAL A 600 14.57 -3.81 30.21
C VAL A 600 15.19 -3.30 31.51
N THR A 601 16.51 -3.51 31.73
CA THR A 601 17.20 -3.12 32.98
C THR A 601 17.56 -1.64 33.03
N GLY A 602 17.31 -0.89 31.98
CA GLY A 602 17.67 0.52 31.94
C GLY A 602 19.19 0.80 31.83
N SER A 603 20.02 -0.22 31.61
CA SER A 603 21.45 -0.08 31.39
C SER A 603 21.72 0.42 29.98
N GLY A 604 22.25 1.62 29.81
CA GLY A 604 22.52 2.27 28.53
C GLY A 604 22.35 3.78 28.57
N PRO A 605 22.59 4.50 27.45
CA PRO A 605 22.45 5.93 27.40
C PRO A 605 20.99 6.36 27.67
N PRO A 606 20.76 7.55 28.28
CA PRO A 606 19.42 8.04 28.56
C PRO A 606 18.63 8.28 27.27
N ALA A 607 17.32 8.09 27.34
CA ALA A 607 16.44 8.33 26.21
C ALA A 607 16.44 9.83 25.83
N ALA A 608 16.64 10.14 24.54
CA ALA A 608 16.50 11.49 24.05
C ALA A 608 15.01 11.86 23.92
N VAL A 609 14.64 13.01 24.41
CA VAL A 609 13.30 13.57 24.18
C VAL A 609 13.21 14.02 22.73
N PRO A 610 12.09 13.79 22.01
CA PRO A 610 11.89 14.32 20.66
C PRO A 610 12.10 15.82 20.65
N ARG A 611 13.00 16.30 19.80
CA ARG A 611 13.23 17.74 19.66
C ARG A 611 12.12 18.38 18.83
N PRO A 612 11.62 19.57 19.18
CA PRO A 612 10.70 20.32 18.35
C PRO A 612 11.35 20.61 16.98
N ILE A 613 10.54 20.61 15.93
CA ILE A 613 11.01 21.01 14.61
C ILE A 613 11.30 22.51 14.66
N ALA A 614 12.55 22.93 14.42
CA ALA A 614 12.81 24.30 14.06
C ALA A 614 12.12 24.55 12.71
N VAL A 615 11.03 25.29 12.70
CA VAL A 615 10.42 25.77 11.45
C VAL A 615 11.46 26.67 10.81
N PRO A 616 11.95 26.40 9.58
CA PRO A 616 12.74 27.40 8.86
C PRO A 616 11.88 28.65 8.80
N LEU A 617 12.39 29.77 9.32
CA LEU A 617 11.77 31.05 9.08
C LEU A 617 11.55 31.19 7.57
N PRO A 618 10.35 31.62 7.10
CA PRO A 618 10.15 31.88 5.69
C PRO A 618 11.33 32.76 5.22
N ALA A 619 11.99 32.29 4.16
CA ALA A 619 13.08 33.06 3.57
C ALA A 619 12.58 34.47 3.34
N GLU A 620 13.30 35.47 3.87
CA GLU A 620 12.98 36.85 3.58
C GLU A 620 12.86 37.01 2.07
N PRO A 621 11.81 37.69 1.58
CA PRO A 621 11.68 37.91 0.15
C PRO A 621 12.99 38.58 -0.35
N PRO A 622 13.52 38.14 -1.49
CA PRO A 622 14.73 38.75 -2.02
C PRO A 622 14.53 40.27 -2.12
N PRO A 623 15.55 41.07 -1.78
CA PRO A 623 15.44 42.52 -1.88
C PRO A 623 15.01 42.88 -3.31
N PRO A 624 14.18 43.92 -3.50
CA PRO A 624 13.71 44.32 -4.81
C PRO A 624 14.92 44.54 -5.73
N GLU A 625 14.91 43.88 -6.89
CA GLU A 625 15.95 44.06 -7.90
C GLU A 625 16.11 45.55 -8.21
N SER A 626 17.31 46.08 -8.04
CA SER A 626 17.65 47.42 -8.49
C SER A 626 17.34 47.52 -9.99
N PRO A 627 16.75 48.65 -10.47
CA PRO A 627 16.44 48.82 -11.87
C PRO A 627 17.70 48.64 -12.72
N ALA A 628 17.63 47.70 -13.66
CA ALA A 628 18.73 47.38 -14.56
C ALA A 628 19.17 48.65 -15.31
N ALA A 629 20.47 48.94 -15.26
CA ALA A 629 21.08 49.99 -16.06
C ALA A 629 20.80 49.73 -17.56
N PRO A 630 20.54 50.81 -18.35
CA PRO A 630 20.22 50.67 -19.76
C PRO A 630 21.38 50.00 -20.49
N ARG A 631 21.09 48.93 -21.24
CA ARG A 631 22.06 48.26 -22.11
C ARG A 631 22.52 49.24 -23.17
N ARG A 632 23.83 49.53 -23.22
CA ARG A 632 24.46 50.16 -24.36
C ARG A 632 24.26 49.25 -25.58
N THR A 633 23.65 49.79 -26.62
CA THR A 633 23.65 49.25 -27.96
C THR A 633 25.01 49.54 -28.59
N ASP A 634 25.92 48.59 -28.57
CA ASP A 634 27.11 48.65 -29.42
C ASP A 634 26.67 48.22 -30.83
N THR A 635 26.68 49.22 -31.70
CA THR A 635 26.58 49.04 -33.15
C THR A 635 27.82 48.27 -33.61
N PHE A 636 27.59 47.08 -34.21
CA PHE A 636 28.58 46.40 -35.02
C PHE A 636 28.70 47.16 -36.34
N ASP A 637 29.82 47.84 -36.56
CA ASP A 637 30.39 48.12 -37.86
C ASP A 637 31.82 47.60 -37.82
N ASP A 638 32.16 47.01 -38.95
CA ASP A 638 33.44 46.52 -39.42
C ASP A 638 33.67 44.99 -39.38
N LEU A 639 33.19 44.40 -40.45
CA LEU A 639 33.83 43.31 -41.18
C LEU A 639 35.09 43.83 -41.83
N ASP A 640 36.23 43.14 -41.64
CA ASP A 640 37.15 42.83 -42.72
C ASP A 640 38.15 41.73 -42.30
N ILE A 641 38.25 40.74 -43.18
CA ILE A 641 39.17 39.60 -43.40
C ILE A 641 38.77 38.29 -42.69
#